data_b0387f4de428bf1421fe8cb9f068e5f6
#
_entry.id   b0387f4de428bf1421fe8cb9f068e5f6
#
_cell.length_a   1.000
_cell.length_b   1.000
_cell.length_c   1.000
_cell.angle_alpha   90.00
_cell.angle_beta   90.00
_cell.angle_gamma   90.00
#
_symmetry.space_group_name_H-M   'P 1'
#
loop_
_entity.id
_entity.type
_entity.pdbx_description
1 polymer ?
#
loop_
_entity_poly.entity_id
_entity_poly.type
_entity_poly.pdbx_seq_one_letter_code
_entity_poly.pdbx_strand_id
1 'polypeptide(L)'
;MTCAPASNPSFRRRLTGLAVAALLAGLLATAPAAPANAAIVTVGAGGYTTDLPAGALGPTNSAGAPVSPKITSAVTAKVPTNDWWSSLAFQRYAGNPYSENMYAHPLAFHAVAGGLEVSYPTAPAISATQYNQSHARDLTLGVTGLNAPSTQVDGWSDWTVTPYWSDGTRTLRATIGHGLPFVYATPSGGNAQVGFVATPTIWADRGNVLGATVNGHDYALFAPTGTDWTVTGTTATVPLGGRNYYSVAALPARGALDLFAKYAFSFVTGTRVSWAYDEASARLTTTYTATTTAKEGTETGTLQALYRHQWLATTDPLTTYTYVSPRGTMKLREGASFSTRQTFHGVLPSLPDLGAYDRARLGDFVRQEANAADPWKGAGDTYWSGKALGRLAQLVPIAEQLGDIASRDRLLGLLKTELQSWFTAGGEQFRYDGVWGILTGYPASYGSDTEVNDHHFHYGYYLMAAATVARYDRAWAADGQWGGMAKLLARDANNWDRSDTRFPFLRNFDAYAGNGWASGHQGFAAGNNEESSSEGMNFAAGALLLGAATGDTALRDLGVYLYTTQAATIAQYWFDVDNAVFPAGFGHDTAGMVWGDGAAYSTWWTGNPEEIHGINYLPITGGSLYHGLYQSEVRAGLAEMEANNGGPAVEWRDVIWQYRSLGDPAAAKANWDAGWSSYGPESGDSKAHAYHWIYNLARLGTVDAAVTADTPTAAVFSLNGTRTYVAHNFGTAARTVTFSDGRRLAVPAGSTATSAGTTPTPTPTPTPTPTPTPTPTPTPGSPTRYLLTGGGMAATGGAAGSDAVSSAGGTNHDGTPYNPLVYTSTGLTMAHTGAATAFDLFLDAGTSVGNGVQARVSYDLTGDGTFDRVETYRYFATDPVAGWEHYTQAAGLTSSSGTLGNLTNGRVRVEVWSAIGTNPTSLGIGNRSVVTIPFS
;
A
#
# COMPACT_ATOMS: atom_id res chain seq x y z
N MET A 1 27.00 -9.33 16.84
CA MET A 1 28.11 -10.29 16.74
C MET A 1 28.56 -10.32 15.30
N THR A 2 29.78 -9.88 15.09
CA THR A 2 30.51 -9.76 13.83
C THR A 2 30.82 -11.14 13.21
N CYS A 3 30.61 -11.31 11.91
CA CYS A 3 31.38 -12.24 11.10
C CYS A 3 31.64 -11.62 9.73
N ALA A 4 32.92 -11.47 9.43
CA ALA A 4 33.50 -10.98 8.19
C ALA A 4 33.75 -12.14 7.22
N PRO A 5 34.08 -11.88 5.96
CA PRO A 5 33.94 -12.80 4.84
C PRO A 5 35.17 -13.66 4.57
N ALA A 6 34.96 -14.79 3.91
CA ALA A 6 36.04 -15.64 3.39
C ALA A 6 36.07 -15.65 1.87
N SER A 7 37.27 -15.51 1.39
CA SER A 7 37.78 -15.30 0.05
C SER A 7 37.64 -16.47 -0.94
N ASN A 8 37.57 -16.08 -2.21
CA ASN A 8 37.75 -16.86 -3.41
C ASN A 8 39.14 -17.55 -3.48
N PRO A 9 39.27 -18.67 -4.21
CA PRO A 9 40.29 -18.64 -5.24
C PRO A 9 39.87 -19.16 -6.62
N SER A 10 40.38 -18.46 -7.59
CA SER A 10 40.42 -18.73 -9.01
C SER A 10 41.21 -20.02 -9.37
N PHE A 11 40.78 -20.76 -10.40
CA PHE A 11 41.68 -21.61 -11.20
C PHE A 11 41.39 -21.53 -12.72
N ARG A 12 42.47 -21.33 -13.44
CA ARG A 12 42.55 -21.18 -14.89
C ARG A 12 42.88 -22.50 -15.59
N ARG A 13 42.32 -22.68 -16.80
CA ARG A 13 42.82 -23.29 -18.03
C ARG A 13 43.18 -24.78 -18.06
N ARG A 14 42.66 -25.50 -19.06
CA ARG A 14 43.39 -25.88 -20.30
C ARG A 14 42.44 -26.53 -21.32
N LEU A 15 42.64 -26.11 -22.58
CA LEU A 15 42.19 -26.76 -23.81
C LEU A 15 42.98 -28.06 -24.06
N THR A 16 42.33 -29.06 -24.62
CA THR A 16 42.90 -29.94 -25.69
C THR A 16 41.73 -30.58 -26.45
N GLY A 17 41.90 -30.66 -27.73
CA GLY A 17 40.98 -30.94 -28.78
C GLY A 17 41.17 -32.34 -29.43
N LEU A 18 40.50 -32.53 -30.59
CA LEU A 18 40.46 -33.63 -31.60
C LEU A 18 39.51 -34.80 -31.20
N ALA A 19 38.69 -35.38 -32.08
CA ALA A 19 38.59 -35.43 -33.54
C ALA A 19 37.23 -35.95 -33.99
N VAL A 20 36.85 -35.50 -35.17
CA VAL A 20 35.89 -35.92 -36.20
C VAL A 20 35.47 -37.38 -36.20
N ALA A 21 34.13 -37.63 -36.28
CA ALA A 21 33.52 -38.66 -37.11
C ALA A 21 32.15 -38.21 -37.58
N ALA A 22 32.01 -38.17 -38.89
CA ALA A 22 30.77 -37.79 -39.58
C ALA A 22 29.79 -38.96 -39.61
N LEU A 23 28.49 -38.65 -39.35
CA LEU A 23 27.37 -39.45 -39.88
C LEU A 23 26.28 -38.47 -40.31
N LEU A 24 25.99 -38.44 -41.60
CA LEU A 24 24.83 -37.80 -42.18
C LEU A 24 23.56 -38.48 -41.69
N ALA A 25 22.70 -37.73 -41.03
CA ALA A 25 21.26 -38.00 -40.95
C ALA A 25 20.47 -36.70 -41.04
N GLY A 26 19.54 -36.67 -41.93
CA GLY A 26 18.78 -35.55 -42.48
C GLY A 26 18.45 -34.36 -41.57
N LEU A 27 18.88 -33.19 -42.00
CA LEU A 27 18.31 -31.92 -41.56
C LEU A 27 16.89 -31.78 -42.14
N LEU A 28 15.87 -32.13 -41.34
CA LEU A 28 14.58 -31.43 -41.41
C LEU A 28 14.78 -30.11 -40.69
N ALA A 29 14.99 -29.04 -41.46
CA ALA A 29 14.92 -27.67 -40.93
C ALA A 29 13.50 -27.44 -40.39
N THR A 30 13.34 -27.55 -39.07
CA THR A 30 12.16 -26.94 -38.44
C THR A 30 12.35 -25.43 -38.60
N ALA A 31 11.55 -24.82 -39.47
CA ALA A 31 11.38 -23.37 -39.46
C ALA A 31 11.08 -22.94 -38.01
N PRO A 32 11.68 -21.85 -37.50
CA PRO A 32 11.26 -21.34 -36.22
C PRO A 32 9.74 -21.08 -36.29
N ALA A 33 8.98 -21.69 -35.40
CA ALA A 33 7.56 -21.40 -35.29
C ALA A 33 7.44 -19.87 -35.14
N ALA A 34 6.69 -19.25 -36.01
CA ALA A 34 6.34 -17.84 -35.83
C ALA A 34 5.87 -17.68 -34.38
N PRO A 35 6.28 -16.60 -33.67
CA PRO A 35 5.80 -16.40 -32.31
C PRO A 35 4.27 -16.50 -32.35
N ALA A 36 3.70 -17.40 -31.56
CA ALA A 36 2.27 -17.48 -31.40
C ALA A 36 1.81 -16.07 -31.00
N ASN A 37 0.88 -15.50 -31.73
CA ASN A 37 0.32 -14.19 -31.36
C ASN A 37 -0.15 -14.31 -29.91
N ALA A 38 0.29 -13.36 -29.06
CA ALA A 38 -0.09 -13.31 -27.66
C ALA A 38 -1.61 -13.50 -27.54
N ALA A 39 -2.06 -14.41 -26.69
CA ALA A 39 -3.50 -14.65 -26.53
C ALA A 39 -4.10 -13.46 -25.80
N ILE A 40 -4.65 -12.52 -26.54
CA ILE A 40 -5.36 -11.35 -26.02
C ILE A 40 -6.78 -11.76 -25.66
N VAL A 41 -7.17 -11.50 -24.41
CA VAL A 41 -8.54 -11.66 -23.92
C VAL A 41 -9.21 -10.30 -23.90
N THR A 42 -10.20 -10.11 -24.74
CA THR A 42 -10.97 -8.86 -24.85
C THR A 42 -11.88 -8.67 -23.64
N VAL A 43 -11.88 -7.49 -23.05
CA VAL A 43 -12.75 -7.05 -21.96
C VAL A 43 -13.32 -5.67 -22.31
N GLY A 44 -14.58 -5.62 -22.74
CA GLY A 44 -15.18 -4.41 -23.27
C GLY A 44 -14.43 -3.89 -24.52
N ALA A 45 -13.99 -2.63 -24.46
CA ALA A 45 -13.18 -2.01 -25.52
C ALA A 45 -11.67 -2.30 -25.37
N GLY A 46 -11.24 -2.77 -24.19
CA GLY A 46 -9.86 -3.11 -23.88
C GLY A 46 -9.59 -4.61 -23.85
N GLY A 47 -8.55 -5.01 -23.11
CA GLY A 47 -8.18 -6.41 -22.95
C GLY A 47 -6.85 -6.57 -22.24
N TYR A 48 -6.54 -7.80 -21.90
CA TYR A 48 -5.29 -8.21 -21.26
C TYR A 48 -4.63 -9.36 -22.04
N THR A 49 -3.35 -9.56 -21.82
CA THR A 49 -2.64 -10.73 -22.37
C THR A 49 -2.58 -11.87 -21.36
N THR A 50 -2.49 -13.11 -21.83
CA THR A 50 -2.15 -14.28 -21.01
C THR A 50 -0.67 -14.65 -21.12
N ASP A 51 0.02 -14.15 -22.13
CA ASP A 51 1.43 -14.41 -22.32
C ASP A 51 2.28 -13.45 -21.48
N LEU A 52 3.38 -13.99 -20.95
CA LEU A 52 4.32 -13.19 -20.16
C LEU A 52 5.06 -12.22 -21.09
N PRO A 53 5.08 -10.91 -20.81
CA PRO A 53 5.84 -9.95 -21.60
C PRO A 53 7.32 -10.31 -21.67
N ALA A 54 7.96 -9.94 -22.79
CA ALA A 54 9.38 -10.24 -23.00
C ALA A 54 10.23 -9.58 -21.89
N GLY A 55 11.04 -10.38 -21.20
CA GLY A 55 11.89 -9.93 -20.10
C GLY A 55 11.22 -9.95 -18.72
N ALA A 56 9.90 -10.11 -18.62
CA ALA A 56 9.21 -10.26 -17.35
C ALA A 56 9.36 -11.70 -16.81
N LEU A 57 9.31 -11.84 -15.48
CA LEU A 57 9.53 -13.13 -14.81
C LEU A 57 8.22 -13.73 -14.25
N GLY A 58 7.24 -12.91 -13.89
CA GLY A 58 6.07 -13.34 -13.13
C GLY A 58 6.44 -13.81 -11.72
N PRO A 59 5.54 -14.48 -10.98
CA PRO A 59 5.82 -14.93 -9.62
C PRO A 59 7.04 -15.84 -9.52
N THR A 60 8.01 -15.43 -8.69
CA THR A 60 9.32 -16.12 -8.52
C THR A 60 9.69 -16.24 -7.04
N ASN A 61 10.56 -17.20 -6.75
CA ASN A 61 11.22 -17.27 -5.45
C ASN A 61 12.41 -16.28 -5.36
N SER A 62 13.04 -16.21 -4.20
CA SER A 62 14.20 -15.33 -3.95
C SER A 62 15.44 -15.63 -4.81
N ALA A 63 15.46 -16.75 -5.52
CA ALA A 63 16.51 -17.10 -6.48
C ALA A 63 16.12 -16.79 -7.94
N GLY A 64 14.97 -16.15 -8.17
CA GLY A 64 14.45 -15.80 -9.49
C GLY A 64 13.82 -16.98 -10.25
N ALA A 65 13.61 -18.13 -9.63
CA ALA A 65 12.95 -19.27 -10.25
C ALA A 65 11.42 -19.15 -10.16
N PRO A 66 10.67 -19.43 -11.25
CA PRO A 66 9.21 -19.39 -11.23
C PRO A 66 8.62 -20.28 -10.13
N VAL A 67 7.56 -19.81 -9.48
CA VAL A 67 6.83 -20.56 -8.45
C VAL A 67 5.39 -20.81 -8.87
N SER A 68 4.88 -21.97 -8.42
CA SER A 68 3.48 -22.33 -8.56
C SER A 68 2.88 -22.63 -7.19
N PRO A 69 1.56 -22.48 -7.00
CA PRO A 69 0.93 -22.75 -5.72
C PRO A 69 1.20 -24.16 -5.23
N LYS A 70 1.68 -24.31 -4.00
CA LYS A 70 1.83 -25.62 -3.32
C LYS A 70 0.47 -26.06 -2.81
N ILE A 71 -0.28 -26.76 -3.63
CA ILE A 71 -1.65 -27.23 -3.34
C ILE A 71 -1.78 -28.71 -3.59
N THR A 72 -2.73 -29.37 -2.88
CA THR A 72 -3.14 -30.73 -3.21
C THR A 72 -4.16 -30.73 -4.34
N SER A 73 -4.46 -31.90 -4.89
CA SER A 73 -5.52 -32.09 -5.89
C SER A 73 -6.93 -31.82 -5.37
N ALA A 74 -7.11 -31.67 -4.06
CA ALA A 74 -8.40 -31.29 -3.45
C ALA A 74 -8.73 -29.81 -3.68
N VAL A 75 -7.72 -28.96 -3.88
CA VAL A 75 -7.89 -27.52 -4.13
C VAL A 75 -8.09 -27.31 -5.63
N THR A 76 -9.30 -26.94 -6.02
CA THR A 76 -9.66 -26.64 -7.42
C THR A 76 -9.84 -25.14 -7.70
N ALA A 77 -10.05 -24.33 -6.67
CA ALA A 77 -10.13 -22.88 -6.77
C ALA A 77 -8.74 -22.24 -6.78
N LYS A 78 -8.62 -21.02 -7.29
CA LYS A 78 -7.39 -20.23 -7.21
C LYS A 78 -7.09 -19.92 -5.75
N VAL A 79 -5.84 -20.11 -5.33
CA VAL A 79 -5.38 -19.85 -3.97
C VAL A 79 -5.00 -18.38 -3.82
N PRO A 80 -5.48 -17.67 -2.78
CA PRO A 80 -5.09 -16.28 -2.58
C PRO A 80 -3.59 -16.16 -2.24
N THR A 81 -3.00 -15.10 -2.74
CA THR A 81 -1.76 -14.49 -2.25
C THR A 81 -2.14 -13.33 -1.32
N ASN A 82 -1.20 -12.63 -0.73
CA ASN A 82 -1.48 -11.47 0.14
C ASN A 82 -2.38 -11.81 1.33
N ASP A 83 -2.14 -12.96 1.95
CA ASP A 83 -2.89 -13.45 3.10
C ASP A 83 -1.90 -13.74 4.26
N TRP A 84 -2.39 -13.85 5.49
CA TRP A 84 -1.59 -14.15 6.69
C TRP A 84 -0.92 -15.53 6.66
N TRP A 85 -1.31 -16.40 5.73
CA TRP A 85 -0.80 -17.78 5.55
C TRP A 85 -0.19 -18.04 4.15
N SER A 86 0.00 -17.03 3.31
CA SER A 86 0.41 -17.19 1.91
C SER A 86 1.72 -17.95 1.72
N SER A 87 2.63 -17.95 2.70
CA SER A 87 3.89 -18.74 2.66
C SER A 87 3.68 -20.26 2.59
N LEU A 88 2.50 -20.76 2.97
CA LEU A 88 2.15 -22.17 2.72
C LEU A 88 2.02 -22.49 1.24
N ALA A 89 1.46 -21.57 0.46
CA ALA A 89 1.19 -21.73 -0.95
C ALA A 89 2.33 -21.22 -1.83
N PHE A 90 2.90 -20.05 -1.49
CA PHE A 90 3.95 -19.39 -2.24
C PHE A 90 5.32 -19.64 -1.59
N GLN A 91 6.12 -20.51 -2.18
CA GLN A 91 7.45 -20.83 -1.67
C GLN A 91 8.45 -19.72 -2.06
N ARG A 92 8.58 -18.69 -1.21
CA ARG A 92 9.53 -17.58 -1.41
C ARG A 92 10.98 -18.04 -1.36
N TYR A 93 11.33 -18.92 -0.42
CA TYR A 93 12.69 -19.43 -0.24
C TYR A 93 12.79 -20.89 -0.68
N ALA A 94 13.66 -21.18 -1.67
CA ALA A 94 13.85 -22.54 -2.20
C ALA A 94 14.26 -23.57 -1.14
N GLY A 95 14.96 -23.13 -0.08
CA GLY A 95 15.37 -23.97 1.05
C GLY A 95 14.29 -24.22 2.10
N ASN A 96 13.14 -23.54 2.04
CA ASN A 96 12.04 -23.72 2.97
C ASN A 96 10.81 -24.31 2.24
N PRO A 97 10.63 -25.64 2.25
CA PRO A 97 9.47 -26.27 1.61
C PRO A 97 8.19 -26.25 2.45
N TYR A 98 8.20 -25.65 3.64
CA TYR A 98 7.09 -25.61 4.59
C TYR A 98 6.36 -24.27 4.57
N SER A 99 6.50 -23.45 5.61
CA SER A 99 5.95 -22.09 5.68
C SER A 99 6.92 -21.16 6.41
N GLU A 100 6.66 -19.86 6.38
CA GLU A 100 7.11 -18.93 7.39
C GLU A 100 6.13 -18.91 8.57
N ASN A 101 6.36 -18.09 9.60
CA ASN A 101 5.44 -17.95 10.72
C ASN A 101 4.11 -17.37 10.26
N MET A 102 3.00 -17.96 10.70
CA MET A 102 1.64 -17.57 10.38
C MET A 102 0.92 -17.08 11.65
N TYR A 103 0.43 -15.84 11.64
CA TYR A 103 -0.19 -15.21 12.81
C TYR A 103 -1.69 -15.11 12.66
N ALA A 104 -2.40 -16.14 13.16
CA ALA A 104 -3.86 -16.21 13.09
C ALA A 104 -4.57 -15.61 14.33
N HIS A 105 -3.86 -15.36 15.38
CA HIS A 105 -4.36 -14.92 16.68
C HIS A 105 -5.68 -15.57 17.15
N PRO A 106 -5.75 -16.04 18.41
CA PRO A 106 -4.71 -15.87 19.42
C PRO A 106 -3.48 -16.76 19.22
N LEU A 107 -3.52 -17.70 18.27
CA LEU A 107 -2.43 -18.65 18.01
C LEU A 107 -1.54 -18.17 16.86
N ALA A 108 -0.27 -18.54 16.94
CA ALA A 108 0.68 -18.44 15.84
C ALA A 108 1.22 -19.83 15.49
N PHE A 109 1.56 -20.02 14.21
CA PHE A 109 1.86 -21.32 13.63
C PHE A 109 3.13 -21.28 12.77
N HIS A 110 3.79 -22.44 12.67
CA HIS A 110 4.86 -22.69 11.73
C HIS A 110 4.80 -24.16 11.27
N ALA A 111 4.84 -24.39 9.97
CA ALA A 111 4.83 -25.74 9.41
C ALA A 111 6.25 -26.31 9.38
N VAL A 112 6.41 -27.58 9.82
CA VAL A 112 7.70 -28.30 9.82
C VAL A 112 7.50 -29.73 9.36
N ALA A 113 8.58 -30.48 9.16
CA ALA A 113 8.53 -31.87 8.68
C ALA A 113 7.66 -32.80 9.54
N GLY A 114 7.63 -32.60 10.84
CA GLY A 114 6.87 -33.41 11.80
C GLY A 114 5.40 -32.99 12.00
N GLY A 115 4.96 -31.89 11.38
CA GLY A 115 3.60 -31.38 11.50
C GLY A 115 3.52 -29.88 11.70
N LEU A 116 2.58 -29.40 12.52
CA LEU A 116 2.30 -28.00 12.77
C LEU A 116 2.82 -27.58 14.15
N GLU A 117 3.77 -26.67 14.18
CA GLU A 117 4.16 -25.96 15.40
C GLU A 117 3.10 -24.93 15.76
N VAL A 118 2.81 -24.83 17.05
CA VAL A 118 1.79 -23.95 17.62
C VAL A 118 2.39 -23.19 18.80
N SER A 119 2.07 -21.92 18.88
CA SER A 119 2.35 -21.07 20.04
C SER A 119 1.16 -20.16 20.37
N TYR A 120 1.12 -19.73 21.63
CA TYR A 120 0.26 -18.65 22.09
C TYR A 120 1.18 -17.52 22.58
N PRO A 121 1.65 -16.62 21.71
CA PRO A 121 2.57 -15.56 22.11
C PRO A 121 1.84 -14.53 22.98
N THR A 122 2.27 -14.37 24.25
CA THR A 122 1.63 -13.45 25.20
C THR A 122 2.57 -12.34 25.70
N ALA A 123 3.89 -12.50 25.49
CA ALA A 123 4.89 -11.56 25.95
C ALA A 123 5.53 -10.85 24.76
N PRO A 124 5.23 -9.55 24.54
CA PRO A 124 5.86 -8.82 23.45
C PRO A 124 7.33 -8.52 23.74
N ALA A 125 8.18 -8.63 22.73
CA ALA A 125 9.46 -7.95 22.71
C ALA A 125 9.19 -6.49 22.31
N ILE A 126 9.58 -5.53 23.17
CA ILE A 126 9.27 -4.11 23.00
C ILE A 126 10.55 -3.30 22.93
N SER A 127 10.62 -2.41 21.96
CA SER A 127 11.58 -1.31 21.88
C SER A 127 10.83 0.02 21.72
N ALA A 128 11.54 1.14 21.72
CA ALA A 128 10.93 2.44 21.49
C ALA A 128 10.21 2.53 20.11
N THR A 129 10.71 1.79 19.10
CA THR A 129 10.23 1.90 17.71
C THR A 129 9.55 0.64 17.18
N GLN A 130 9.42 -0.42 17.97
CA GLN A 130 8.84 -1.68 17.52
C GLN A 130 8.36 -2.52 18.70
N TYR A 131 7.28 -3.25 18.50
CA TYR A 131 6.87 -4.35 19.38
C TYR A 131 6.45 -5.57 18.54
N ASN A 132 6.81 -6.77 19.02
CA ASN A 132 6.54 -8.04 18.36
C ASN A 132 6.11 -9.10 19.36
N GLN A 133 5.07 -9.84 19.06
CA GLN A 133 4.66 -11.07 19.75
C GLN A 133 4.99 -12.27 18.84
N SER A 134 6.28 -12.52 18.68
CA SER A 134 6.76 -13.49 17.69
C SER A 134 6.45 -14.93 18.08
N HIS A 135 6.27 -15.80 17.07
CA HIS A 135 6.08 -17.21 17.24
C HIS A 135 7.24 -17.85 18.02
N ALA A 136 6.93 -18.54 19.10
CA ALA A 136 7.86 -19.34 19.87
C ALA A 136 7.14 -20.67 20.20
N ARG A 137 7.55 -21.76 19.58
CA ARG A 137 6.89 -23.04 19.67
C ARG A 137 6.62 -23.48 21.12
N ASP A 138 5.36 -23.73 21.45
CA ASP A 138 4.95 -24.39 22.68
C ASP A 138 4.79 -25.90 22.45
N LEU A 139 4.18 -26.27 21.33
CA LEU A 139 3.95 -27.66 20.97
C LEU A 139 3.92 -27.86 19.43
N THR A 140 4.03 -29.12 19.01
CA THR A 140 3.91 -29.54 17.61
C THR A 140 2.82 -30.61 17.51
N LEU A 141 1.79 -30.35 16.68
CA LEU A 141 0.78 -31.37 16.35
C LEU A 141 1.28 -32.23 15.18
N GLY A 142 1.14 -33.55 15.30
CA GLY A 142 1.61 -34.47 14.28
C GLY A 142 0.95 -35.83 14.33
N VAL A 143 1.59 -36.75 13.64
CA VAL A 143 1.32 -38.19 13.64
C VAL A 143 2.61 -38.89 14.02
N THR A 144 2.53 -39.93 14.85
CA THR A 144 3.74 -40.64 15.29
C THR A 144 4.60 -41.09 14.10
N GLY A 145 5.83 -40.53 14.04
CA GLY A 145 6.82 -40.83 13.02
C GLY A 145 6.62 -40.08 11.69
N LEU A 146 5.71 -39.13 11.60
CA LEU A 146 5.57 -38.28 10.42
C LEU A 146 6.86 -37.49 10.17
N ASN A 147 7.35 -37.55 8.92
CA ASN A 147 8.50 -36.80 8.44
C ASN A 147 8.26 -36.39 6.97
N ALA A 148 7.37 -35.43 6.75
CA ALA A 148 6.99 -34.99 5.42
C ALA A 148 8.09 -34.13 4.78
N PRO A 149 8.36 -34.26 3.46
CA PRO A 149 9.37 -33.45 2.77
C PRO A 149 8.91 -32.01 2.52
N SER A 150 7.61 -31.73 2.60
CA SER A 150 7.03 -30.41 2.35
C SER A 150 5.62 -30.33 2.92
N THR A 151 5.04 -29.11 2.87
CA THR A 151 3.64 -28.83 3.17
C THR A 151 2.93 -28.32 1.91
N GLN A 152 1.63 -28.62 1.80
CA GLN A 152 0.75 -28.09 0.76
C GLN A 152 -0.54 -27.56 1.38
N VAL A 153 -1.25 -26.69 0.67
CA VAL A 153 -2.62 -26.29 1.04
C VAL A 153 -3.60 -27.33 0.52
N ASP A 154 -4.43 -27.90 1.41
CA ASP A 154 -5.46 -28.89 1.08
C ASP A 154 -6.87 -28.28 1.00
N GLY A 155 -7.03 -27.06 1.56
CA GLY A 155 -8.25 -26.26 1.52
C GLY A 155 -8.05 -24.91 2.18
N TRP A 156 -8.91 -23.96 1.80
CA TRP A 156 -8.94 -22.62 2.38
C TRP A 156 -10.37 -22.06 2.34
N SER A 157 -10.61 -21.07 3.17
CA SER A 157 -11.86 -20.30 3.17
C SER A 157 -11.57 -18.87 3.69
N ASP A 158 -12.56 -18.02 3.85
CA ASP A 158 -12.37 -16.60 4.02
C ASP A 158 -11.38 -16.18 5.12
N TRP A 159 -11.18 -16.98 6.16
CA TRP A 159 -10.14 -16.73 7.19
C TRP A 159 -9.58 -18.02 7.81
N THR A 160 -9.73 -19.16 7.12
CA THR A 160 -9.12 -20.43 7.54
C THR A 160 -8.33 -21.07 6.41
N VAL A 161 -7.30 -21.83 6.77
CA VAL A 161 -6.52 -22.66 5.86
C VAL A 161 -6.30 -24.04 6.46
N THR A 162 -6.16 -25.04 5.60
CA THR A 162 -5.85 -26.43 5.99
C THR A 162 -4.53 -26.84 5.34
N PRO A 163 -3.39 -26.66 6.02
CA PRO A 163 -2.13 -27.28 5.60
C PRO A 163 -2.20 -28.79 5.66
N TYR A 164 -1.45 -29.43 4.75
CA TYR A 164 -1.35 -30.86 4.54
C TYR A 164 0.08 -31.35 4.50
N TRP A 165 0.36 -32.43 5.20
CA TRP A 165 1.63 -33.15 5.20
C TRP A 165 1.45 -34.58 4.74
N SER A 166 2.43 -35.13 4.04
CA SER A 166 2.50 -36.54 3.70
C SER A 166 3.96 -37.00 3.55
N ASP A 167 4.29 -38.13 4.16
CA ASP A 167 5.55 -38.85 3.94
C ASP A 167 5.35 -40.11 3.09
N GLY A 168 4.18 -40.27 2.44
CA GLY A 168 3.81 -41.42 1.64
C GLY A 168 3.16 -42.55 2.47
N THR A 169 3.37 -42.59 3.78
CA THR A 169 2.81 -43.57 4.71
C THR A 169 1.82 -42.91 5.68
N ARG A 170 2.17 -41.75 6.14
CA ARG A 170 1.41 -40.95 7.11
C ARG A 170 0.93 -39.67 6.48
N THR A 171 -0.22 -39.20 6.91
CA THR A 171 -0.72 -37.89 6.53
C THR A 171 -1.24 -37.12 7.72
N LEU A 172 -1.16 -35.80 7.65
CA LEU A 172 -1.78 -34.86 8.57
C LEU A 172 -2.47 -33.76 7.79
N ARG A 173 -3.70 -33.44 8.19
CA ARG A 173 -4.38 -32.18 7.87
C ARG A 173 -4.64 -31.43 9.16
N ALA A 174 -4.40 -30.13 9.18
CA ALA A 174 -4.65 -29.30 10.35
C ALA A 174 -5.38 -28.03 9.91
N THR A 175 -6.64 -27.84 10.30
CA THR A 175 -7.39 -26.62 10.01
C THR A 175 -7.10 -25.57 11.08
N ILE A 176 -6.65 -24.40 10.65
CA ILE A 176 -6.31 -23.23 11.47
C ILE A 176 -6.97 -21.97 10.89
N GLY A 177 -7.14 -20.93 11.69
CA GLY A 177 -7.74 -19.69 11.21
C GLY A 177 -7.75 -18.57 12.23
N HIS A 178 -7.97 -17.37 11.75
CA HIS A 178 -8.15 -16.20 12.61
C HIS A 178 -9.26 -16.40 13.64
N GLY A 179 -9.00 -15.95 14.85
CA GLY A 179 -9.96 -16.01 15.93
C GLY A 179 -10.25 -17.43 16.44
N LEU A 180 -9.67 -18.48 15.86
CA LEU A 180 -9.86 -19.85 16.31
C LEU A 180 -8.84 -20.20 17.40
N PRO A 181 -9.28 -20.47 18.64
CA PRO A 181 -8.38 -20.97 19.68
C PRO A 181 -8.09 -22.47 19.54
N PHE A 182 -8.71 -23.15 18.57
CA PHE A 182 -8.54 -24.56 18.23
C PHE A 182 -7.67 -24.78 17.00
N VAL A 183 -6.94 -25.89 17.01
CA VAL A 183 -6.41 -26.54 15.81
C VAL A 183 -7.16 -27.86 15.63
N TYR A 184 -7.80 -28.05 14.49
CA TYR A 184 -8.55 -29.29 14.17
C TYR A 184 -7.71 -30.19 13.28
N ALA A 185 -7.29 -31.34 13.81
CA ALA A 185 -6.37 -32.24 13.14
C ALA A 185 -7.04 -33.53 12.63
N THR A 186 -6.68 -33.91 11.40
CA THR A 186 -7.12 -35.17 10.76
C THR A 186 -5.88 -35.97 10.34
N PRO A 187 -5.38 -36.88 11.21
CA PRO A 187 -4.23 -37.72 10.94
C PRO A 187 -4.61 -39.03 10.25
N SER A 188 -3.62 -39.66 9.58
CA SER A 188 -3.69 -41.01 9.13
C SER A 188 -2.33 -41.72 9.18
N GLY A 189 -2.33 -43.05 9.16
CA GLY A 189 -1.11 -43.88 9.13
C GLY A 189 -0.33 -43.98 10.44
N GLY A 190 -0.90 -43.55 11.55
CA GLY A 190 -0.27 -43.59 12.88
C GLY A 190 -1.14 -43.04 13.98
N ASN A 191 -0.64 -43.10 15.22
CA ASN A 191 -1.29 -42.46 16.37
C ASN A 191 -1.19 -40.91 16.29
N ALA A 192 -2.17 -40.20 16.83
CA ALA A 192 -2.02 -38.76 17.03
C ALA A 192 -0.89 -38.52 18.04
N GLN A 193 -0.12 -37.46 17.76
CA GLN A 193 1.02 -37.07 18.57
C GLN A 193 1.03 -35.54 18.77
N VAL A 194 1.30 -35.15 20.03
CA VAL A 194 1.62 -33.77 20.38
C VAL A 194 2.97 -33.78 21.10
N GLY A 195 3.95 -33.12 20.47
CA GLY A 195 5.27 -32.92 21.05
C GLY A 195 5.37 -31.53 21.72
N PHE A 196 5.66 -31.48 23.01
CA PHE A 196 5.85 -30.24 23.76
C PHE A 196 7.32 -29.80 23.70
N VAL A 197 7.57 -28.49 23.72
CA VAL A 197 8.94 -27.95 23.73
C VAL A 197 9.69 -28.31 25.01
N ALA A 198 8.98 -28.48 26.12
CA ALA A 198 9.49 -28.92 27.44
C ALA A 198 8.51 -29.89 28.10
N THR A 199 8.91 -30.58 29.16
CA THR A 199 8.02 -31.46 29.92
C THR A 199 6.80 -30.68 30.42
N PRO A 200 5.57 -31.05 29.99
CA PRO A 200 4.38 -30.28 30.36
C PRO A 200 3.99 -30.56 31.82
N THR A 201 3.35 -29.59 32.46
CA THR A 201 2.62 -29.82 33.71
C THR A 201 1.21 -30.30 33.38
N ILE A 202 0.90 -31.55 33.64
CA ILE A 202 -0.45 -32.11 33.46
C ILE A 202 -1.30 -31.72 34.67
N TRP A 203 -2.40 -30.99 34.44
CA TRP A 203 -3.31 -30.53 35.47
C TRP A 203 -4.73 -31.08 35.35
N ALA A 204 -5.06 -31.69 34.21
CA ALA A 204 -6.28 -32.46 34.02
C ALA A 204 -5.97 -33.70 33.17
N ASP A 205 -6.49 -34.86 33.59
CA ASP A 205 -6.45 -36.08 32.82
C ASP A 205 -7.81 -36.77 33.00
N ARG A 206 -8.54 -36.84 31.87
CA ARG A 206 -9.87 -37.48 31.78
C ARG A 206 -9.87 -38.60 30.71
N GLY A 207 -8.70 -39.18 30.48
CA GLY A 207 -8.48 -40.14 29.40
C GLY A 207 -8.35 -39.47 28.05
N ASN A 208 -9.46 -39.30 27.35
CA ASN A 208 -9.43 -38.64 26.03
C ASN A 208 -9.30 -37.11 26.08
N VAL A 209 -9.35 -36.49 27.26
CA VAL A 209 -9.16 -35.04 27.46
C VAL A 209 -7.98 -34.83 28.40
N LEU A 210 -6.95 -34.15 27.91
CA LEU A 210 -5.73 -33.83 28.65
C LEU A 210 -5.56 -32.33 28.77
N GLY A 211 -5.45 -31.81 30.02
CA GLY A 211 -5.07 -30.40 30.27
C GLY A 211 -3.59 -30.32 30.62
N ALA A 212 -2.85 -29.51 29.89
CA ALA A 212 -1.40 -29.38 30.00
C ALA A 212 -0.95 -27.90 29.98
N THR A 213 0.06 -27.57 30.81
CA THR A 213 0.74 -26.27 30.75
C THR A 213 2.16 -26.46 30.24
N VAL A 214 2.56 -25.66 29.26
CA VAL A 214 3.92 -25.57 28.72
C VAL A 214 4.25 -24.11 28.45
N ASN A 215 5.45 -23.64 28.78
CA ASN A 215 5.90 -22.24 28.68
C ASN A 215 4.96 -21.22 29.37
N GLY A 216 4.22 -21.65 30.40
CA GLY A 216 3.24 -20.81 31.09
C GLY A 216 1.88 -20.70 30.41
N HIS A 217 1.69 -21.34 29.24
CA HIS A 217 0.42 -21.35 28.51
C HIS A 217 -0.35 -22.65 28.76
N ASP A 218 -1.65 -22.53 28.99
CA ASP A 218 -2.54 -23.67 29.23
C ASP A 218 -3.15 -24.15 27.90
N TYR A 219 -3.02 -25.47 27.66
CA TYR A 219 -3.57 -26.15 26.49
C TYR A 219 -4.49 -27.30 26.91
N ALA A 220 -5.45 -27.63 26.07
CA ALA A 220 -6.24 -28.84 26.18
C ALA A 220 -6.14 -29.67 24.89
N LEU A 221 -5.93 -30.99 25.06
CA LEU A 221 -5.85 -31.95 23.99
C LEU A 221 -7.11 -32.82 24.06
N PHE A 222 -7.79 -33.00 22.93
CA PHE A 222 -9.04 -33.74 22.83
C PHE A 222 -8.90 -34.82 21.79
N ALA A 223 -9.01 -36.10 22.22
CA ALA A 223 -9.03 -37.25 21.34
C ALA A 223 -10.43 -37.92 21.34
N PRO A 224 -10.72 -38.79 20.40
CA PRO A 224 -12.02 -39.46 20.34
C PRO A 224 -12.45 -40.12 21.66
N THR A 225 -13.73 -40.03 22.02
CA THR A 225 -14.28 -40.64 23.24
C THR A 225 -13.94 -42.12 23.32
N GLY A 226 -13.47 -42.57 24.49
CA GLY A 226 -13.01 -43.90 24.77
C GLY A 226 -11.56 -44.22 24.38
N THR A 227 -10.78 -43.18 24.02
CA THR A 227 -9.33 -43.29 23.90
C THR A 227 -8.66 -42.69 25.14
N ASP A 228 -7.36 -42.88 25.26
CA ASP A 228 -6.61 -42.43 26.43
C ASP A 228 -5.24 -41.88 26.02
N TRP A 229 -4.96 -40.63 26.41
CA TRP A 229 -3.68 -39.97 26.16
C TRP A 229 -2.59 -40.57 27.05
N THR A 230 -1.48 -40.92 26.46
CA THR A 230 -0.27 -41.33 27.19
C THR A 230 0.81 -40.26 27.04
N VAL A 231 1.28 -39.73 28.17
CA VAL A 231 2.37 -38.72 28.20
C VAL A 231 3.68 -39.41 28.61
N THR A 232 4.70 -39.27 27.77
CA THR A 232 6.04 -39.78 28.03
C THR A 232 7.07 -38.66 27.77
N GLY A 233 7.65 -38.11 28.83
CA GLY A 233 8.57 -36.98 28.75
C GLY A 233 7.89 -35.76 28.14
N THR A 234 8.35 -35.36 26.96
CA THR A 234 7.81 -34.20 26.21
C THR A 234 6.79 -34.60 25.13
N THR A 235 6.25 -35.81 25.14
CA THR A 235 5.38 -36.29 24.09
C THR A 235 4.08 -36.86 24.65
N ALA A 236 2.96 -36.39 24.17
CA ALA A 236 1.63 -37.02 24.36
C ALA A 236 1.24 -37.76 23.09
N THR A 237 0.80 -39.03 23.24
CA THR A 237 0.31 -39.86 22.13
C THR A 237 -1.02 -40.49 22.46
N VAL A 238 -1.85 -40.73 21.45
CA VAL A 238 -3.12 -41.45 21.61
C VAL A 238 -3.43 -42.30 20.40
N PRO A 239 -3.73 -43.61 20.59
CA PRO A 239 -4.28 -44.47 19.52
C PRO A 239 -5.72 -44.07 19.25
N LEU A 240 -6.03 -43.76 18.00
CA LEU A 240 -7.34 -43.19 17.65
C LEU A 240 -8.47 -44.24 17.48
N GLY A 241 -8.19 -45.52 17.68
CA GLY A 241 -9.20 -46.59 17.64
C GLY A 241 -9.98 -46.71 16.31
N GLY A 242 -9.30 -46.46 15.17
CA GLY A 242 -9.91 -46.47 13.83
C GLY A 242 -10.59 -45.15 13.45
N ARG A 243 -10.61 -44.16 14.31
CA ARG A 243 -11.05 -42.80 14.02
C ARG A 243 -9.86 -42.01 13.50
N ASN A 244 -10.12 -40.83 12.91
CA ASN A 244 -9.08 -40.03 12.27
C ASN A 244 -9.15 -38.54 12.62
N TYR A 245 -9.44 -38.21 13.87
CA TYR A 245 -9.51 -36.83 14.31
C TYR A 245 -9.02 -36.63 15.74
N TYR A 246 -8.47 -35.48 16.02
CA TYR A 246 -8.23 -34.92 17.35
C TYR A 246 -8.18 -33.36 17.23
N SER A 247 -8.35 -32.69 18.35
CA SER A 247 -8.16 -31.25 18.37
C SER A 247 -7.28 -30.81 19.55
N VAL A 248 -6.63 -29.67 19.40
CA VAL A 248 -5.86 -29.03 20.44
C VAL A 248 -6.32 -27.58 20.55
N ALA A 249 -6.46 -27.06 21.76
CA ALA A 249 -6.84 -25.68 21.99
C ALA A 249 -5.91 -24.99 23.00
N ALA A 250 -5.59 -23.72 22.76
CA ALA A 250 -5.06 -22.85 23.81
C ALA A 250 -6.21 -22.35 24.68
N LEU A 251 -6.09 -22.51 25.99
CA LEU A 251 -7.10 -22.06 26.94
C LEU A 251 -6.72 -20.70 27.52
N PRO A 252 -7.66 -19.76 27.63
CA PRO A 252 -7.40 -18.48 28.30
C PRO A 252 -7.21 -18.63 29.83
N ALA A 253 -7.70 -19.74 30.39
CA ALA A 253 -7.51 -20.18 31.75
C ALA A 253 -7.93 -21.63 31.90
N ARG A 254 -7.38 -22.38 32.88
CA ARG A 254 -7.73 -23.79 33.13
C ARG A 254 -9.22 -23.99 33.42
N GLY A 255 -9.88 -23.03 34.03
CA GLY A 255 -11.32 -23.06 34.29
C GLY A 255 -12.21 -23.04 33.05
N ALA A 256 -11.63 -22.77 31.88
CA ALA A 256 -12.36 -22.82 30.60
C ALA A 256 -12.44 -24.26 30.00
N LEU A 257 -11.80 -25.25 30.62
CA LEU A 257 -11.68 -26.61 30.04
C LEU A 257 -13.03 -27.20 29.62
N ASP A 258 -14.06 -27.10 30.45
CA ASP A 258 -15.38 -27.70 30.16
C ASP A 258 -16.09 -26.93 29.02
N LEU A 259 -15.91 -25.62 28.92
CA LEU A 259 -16.40 -24.84 27.80
C LEU A 259 -15.72 -25.30 26.49
N PHE A 260 -14.40 -25.49 26.51
CA PHE A 260 -13.65 -25.93 25.34
C PHE A 260 -14.00 -27.39 24.96
N ALA A 261 -14.15 -28.28 25.95
CA ALA A 261 -14.56 -29.65 25.72
C ALA A 261 -15.92 -29.76 25.01
N LYS A 262 -16.84 -28.85 25.25
CA LYS A 262 -18.14 -28.78 24.56
C LYS A 262 -17.96 -28.61 23.03
N TYR A 263 -16.97 -27.84 22.58
CA TYR A 263 -16.76 -27.52 21.16
C TYR A 263 -15.62 -28.32 20.50
N ALA A 264 -14.88 -29.14 21.26
CA ALA A 264 -13.64 -29.78 20.81
C ALA A 264 -13.83 -30.70 19.57
N PHE A 265 -15.03 -31.25 19.39
CA PHE A 265 -15.37 -32.12 18.27
C PHE A 265 -16.28 -31.47 17.21
N SER A 266 -16.56 -30.18 17.35
CA SER A 266 -17.24 -29.38 16.33
C SER A 266 -16.18 -28.73 15.41
N PHE A 267 -15.72 -29.50 14.43
CA PHE A 267 -14.61 -29.08 13.56
C PHE A 267 -15.06 -28.02 12.58
N VAL A 268 -14.37 -26.88 12.58
CA VAL A 268 -14.57 -25.86 11.56
C VAL A 268 -14.07 -26.40 10.23
N THR A 269 -14.95 -26.41 9.23
CA THR A 269 -14.71 -26.92 7.87
C THR A 269 -14.76 -25.84 6.81
N GLY A 270 -15.11 -24.61 7.19
CA GLY A 270 -15.11 -23.45 6.32
C GLY A 270 -15.58 -22.20 7.05
N THR A 271 -15.27 -21.08 6.47
CA THR A 271 -15.65 -19.76 6.98
C THR A 271 -16.16 -18.87 5.85
N ARG A 272 -17.10 -17.98 6.16
CA ARG A 272 -17.70 -17.09 5.19
C ARG A 272 -18.02 -15.73 5.79
N VAL A 273 -17.51 -14.66 5.15
CA VAL A 273 -17.92 -13.29 5.40
C VAL A 273 -19.01 -12.88 4.41
N SER A 274 -19.94 -12.06 4.87
CA SER A 274 -20.92 -11.35 4.03
C SER A 274 -21.22 -10.00 4.63
N TRP A 275 -21.58 -9.05 3.79
CA TRP A 275 -21.91 -7.69 4.22
C TRP A 275 -23.18 -7.18 3.56
N ALA A 276 -23.82 -6.24 4.23
CA ALA A 276 -24.97 -5.50 3.73
C ALA A 276 -24.85 -4.03 4.17
N TYR A 277 -24.92 -3.14 3.19
CA TYR A 277 -24.96 -1.70 3.43
C TYR A 277 -26.40 -1.21 3.34
N ASP A 278 -26.93 -0.68 4.44
CA ASP A 278 -28.20 0.04 4.47
C ASP A 278 -27.94 1.54 4.25
N GLU A 279 -28.20 1.98 3.02
CA GLU A 279 -27.95 3.36 2.60
C GLU A 279 -28.82 4.35 3.39
N ALA A 280 -30.05 3.97 3.74
CA ALA A 280 -30.98 4.86 4.45
C ALA A 280 -30.52 5.20 5.88
N SER A 281 -29.85 4.28 6.54
CA SER A 281 -29.31 4.45 7.90
C SER A 281 -27.78 4.65 7.93
N ALA A 282 -27.13 4.67 6.76
CA ALA A 282 -25.66 4.69 6.61
C ALA A 282 -24.97 3.60 7.44
N ARG A 283 -25.55 2.41 7.50
CA ARG A 283 -25.09 1.31 8.35
C ARG A 283 -24.56 0.16 7.54
N LEU A 284 -23.33 -0.23 7.84
CA LEU A 284 -22.74 -1.48 7.39
C LEU A 284 -22.98 -2.57 8.45
N THR A 285 -23.55 -3.70 8.03
CA THR A 285 -23.60 -4.93 8.83
C THR A 285 -22.73 -5.97 8.17
N THR A 286 -21.70 -6.47 8.88
CA THR A 286 -20.85 -7.57 8.42
C THR A 286 -21.13 -8.80 9.25
N THR A 287 -21.37 -9.94 8.60
CA THR A 287 -21.65 -11.21 9.25
C THR A 287 -20.53 -12.21 8.96
N TYR A 288 -19.99 -12.79 10.01
CA TYR A 288 -18.94 -13.81 10.00
C TYR A 288 -19.55 -15.15 10.39
N THR A 289 -19.43 -16.15 9.53
CA THR A 289 -20.02 -17.49 9.76
C THR A 289 -18.96 -18.58 9.62
N ALA A 290 -18.80 -19.39 10.64
CA ALA A 290 -18.02 -20.62 10.60
C ALA A 290 -18.97 -21.80 10.34
N THR A 291 -18.66 -22.61 9.32
CA THR A 291 -19.33 -23.88 9.08
C THR A 291 -18.59 -24.95 9.84
N THR A 292 -19.33 -25.80 10.58
CA THR A 292 -18.74 -26.86 11.39
C THR A 292 -19.29 -28.24 11.01
N THR A 293 -18.50 -29.27 11.31
CA THR A 293 -18.90 -30.67 11.20
C THR A 293 -18.62 -31.35 12.52
N ALA A 294 -19.66 -31.88 13.17
CA ALA A 294 -19.52 -32.64 14.39
C ALA A 294 -18.84 -34.00 14.11
N LYS A 295 -17.71 -34.22 14.76
CA LYS A 295 -17.03 -35.54 14.76
C LYS A 295 -17.62 -36.45 15.80
N GLU A 296 -18.15 -35.91 16.89
CA GLU A 296 -18.91 -36.55 17.94
C GLU A 296 -20.03 -35.64 18.42
N GLY A 297 -21.12 -36.27 18.91
CA GLY A 297 -22.26 -35.48 19.43
C GLY A 297 -23.03 -34.74 18.34
N THR A 298 -23.68 -33.63 18.73
CA THR A 298 -24.54 -32.82 17.84
C THR A 298 -24.20 -31.35 17.89
N GLU A 299 -23.10 -30.98 18.55
CA GLU A 299 -22.69 -29.56 18.65
C GLU A 299 -22.26 -29.02 17.27
N THR A 300 -22.80 -27.89 16.89
CA THR A 300 -22.51 -27.19 15.62
C THR A 300 -21.99 -25.77 15.83
N GLY A 301 -21.83 -25.34 17.08
CA GLY A 301 -21.15 -24.10 17.43
C GLY A 301 -19.64 -24.24 17.42
N THR A 302 -18.95 -23.14 17.65
CA THR A 302 -17.51 -23.09 17.90
C THR A 302 -17.19 -21.94 18.85
N LEU A 303 -15.92 -21.78 19.22
CA LEU A 303 -15.42 -20.62 19.94
C LEU A 303 -14.67 -19.69 18.97
N GLN A 304 -14.93 -18.39 19.08
CA GLN A 304 -14.29 -17.37 18.25
C GLN A 304 -13.75 -16.26 19.14
N ALA A 305 -12.47 -15.95 19.02
CA ALA A 305 -11.83 -14.83 19.69
C ALA A 305 -11.87 -13.60 18.74
N LEU A 306 -12.65 -12.60 19.10
CA LEU A 306 -12.88 -11.41 18.32
C LEU A 306 -11.79 -10.37 18.57
N TYR A 307 -11.23 -9.79 17.53
CA TYR A 307 -10.34 -8.63 17.61
C TYR A 307 -11.06 -7.39 18.16
N ARG A 308 -10.30 -6.39 18.61
CA ARG A 308 -10.84 -5.16 19.21
C ARG A 308 -11.84 -4.46 18.29
N HIS A 309 -11.54 -4.23 17.03
CA HIS A 309 -12.45 -3.60 16.07
C HIS A 309 -13.77 -4.36 15.89
N GLN A 310 -13.77 -5.69 16.06
CA GLN A 310 -14.96 -6.53 15.95
C GLN A 310 -15.81 -6.48 17.23
N TRP A 311 -15.17 -6.67 18.42
CA TRP A 311 -15.97 -6.71 19.65
C TRP A 311 -16.45 -5.31 20.10
N LEU A 312 -15.84 -4.22 19.63
CA LEU A 312 -16.40 -2.87 19.80
C LEU A 312 -17.65 -2.64 18.94
N ALA A 313 -17.78 -3.35 17.82
CA ALA A 313 -18.84 -3.16 16.83
C ALA A 313 -19.93 -4.26 16.89
N THR A 314 -19.82 -5.24 17.78
CA THR A 314 -20.84 -6.30 17.94
C THR A 314 -21.70 -6.07 19.17
N THR A 315 -22.97 -6.49 19.08
CA THR A 315 -23.89 -6.59 20.22
C THR A 315 -24.11 -8.05 20.63
N ASP A 316 -23.44 -9.00 19.95
CA ASP A 316 -23.53 -10.41 20.25
C ASP A 316 -22.91 -10.71 21.63
N PRO A 317 -23.46 -11.66 22.42
CA PRO A 317 -22.92 -11.97 23.74
C PRO A 317 -21.48 -12.42 23.69
N LEU A 318 -20.64 -11.89 24.58
CA LEU A 318 -19.25 -12.28 24.79
C LEU A 318 -19.12 -13.03 26.10
N THR A 319 -18.18 -13.97 26.19
CA THR A 319 -17.83 -14.59 27.46
C THR A 319 -16.96 -13.66 28.31
N THR A 320 -16.60 -14.07 29.51
CA THR A 320 -15.64 -13.34 30.35
C THR A 320 -14.18 -13.65 29.99
N TYR A 321 -13.95 -14.61 29.10
CA TYR A 321 -12.60 -15.03 28.71
C TYR A 321 -12.03 -14.11 27.62
N THR A 322 -10.73 -13.86 27.73
CA THR A 322 -9.98 -13.01 26.80
C THR A 322 -8.65 -13.63 26.41
N TYR A 323 -8.10 -13.20 25.28
CA TYR A 323 -6.74 -13.51 24.85
C TYR A 323 -5.94 -12.22 24.64
N VAL A 324 -4.64 -12.35 24.77
CA VAL A 324 -3.68 -11.30 24.38
C VAL A 324 -3.34 -11.49 22.91
N SER A 325 -3.18 -10.40 22.19
CA SER A 325 -2.66 -10.39 20.83
C SER A 325 -1.87 -9.10 20.58
N PRO A 326 -1.04 -9.00 19.53
CA PRO A 326 -0.38 -7.74 19.15
C PRO A 326 -1.37 -6.64 18.74
N ARG A 327 -2.62 -7.01 18.50
CA ARG A 327 -3.74 -6.10 18.21
C ARG A 327 -4.60 -5.79 19.46
N GLY A 328 -4.00 -5.89 20.64
CA GLY A 328 -4.68 -5.71 21.93
C GLY A 328 -5.49 -6.94 22.36
N THR A 329 -6.40 -6.71 23.30
CA THR A 329 -7.22 -7.77 23.89
C THR A 329 -8.25 -8.29 22.90
N MET A 330 -8.25 -9.61 22.69
CA MET A 330 -9.33 -10.32 22.01
C MET A 330 -10.35 -10.84 23.05
N LYS A 331 -11.63 -10.84 22.69
CA LYS A 331 -12.71 -11.35 23.55
C LYS A 331 -13.34 -12.61 22.96
N LEU A 332 -13.48 -13.65 23.80
CA LEU A 332 -14.01 -14.93 23.37
C LEU A 332 -15.53 -14.92 23.31
N ARG A 333 -16.08 -15.54 22.29
CA ARG A 333 -17.51 -15.69 22.03
C ARG A 333 -17.85 -17.15 21.71
N GLU A 334 -19.06 -17.60 22.11
CA GLU A 334 -19.64 -18.88 21.73
C GLU A 334 -20.56 -18.75 20.53
N GLY A 335 -20.54 -19.73 19.64
CA GLY A 335 -21.44 -19.84 18.49
C GLY A 335 -20.72 -19.80 17.14
N ALA A 336 -21.41 -20.25 16.09
CA ALA A 336 -20.86 -20.38 14.76
C ALA A 336 -20.88 -19.07 13.95
N SER A 337 -21.66 -18.07 14.37
CA SER A 337 -21.78 -16.81 13.62
C SER A 337 -21.90 -15.61 14.54
N PHE A 338 -21.31 -14.46 14.14
CA PHE A 338 -21.51 -13.17 14.77
C PHE A 338 -21.61 -12.06 13.71
N SER A 339 -22.11 -10.90 14.14
CA SER A 339 -22.19 -9.73 13.26
C SER A 339 -21.61 -8.49 13.93
N THR A 340 -20.97 -7.64 13.11
CA THR A 340 -20.58 -6.29 13.49
C THR A 340 -21.51 -5.29 12.81
N ARG A 341 -21.72 -4.15 13.46
CA ARG A 341 -22.50 -3.02 12.94
C ARG A 341 -21.70 -1.74 13.08
N GLN A 342 -21.39 -1.13 11.96
CA GLN A 342 -20.57 0.06 11.89
C GLN A 342 -21.29 1.16 11.13
N THR A 343 -21.04 2.41 11.48
CA THR A 343 -21.56 3.58 10.78
C THR A 343 -20.60 3.96 9.66
N PHE A 344 -21.13 4.16 8.47
CA PHE A 344 -20.38 4.72 7.34
C PHE A 344 -20.59 6.23 7.30
N HIS A 345 -19.51 7.02 7.35
CA HIS A 345 -19.56 8.49 7.43
C HIS A 345 -19.42 9.20 6.09
N GLY A 346 -19.37 8.44 4.98
CA GLY A 346 -19.37 8.98 3.64
C GLY A 346 -17.98 9.25 3.06
N VAL A 347 -17.96 9.35 1.73
CA VAL A 347 -16.80 9.70 0.90
C VAL A 347 -17.25 10.78 -0.10
N LEU A 348 -16.41 11.75 -0.40
CA LEU A 348 -16.71 12.76 -1.42
C LEU A 348 -15.81 12.55 -2.65
N PRO A 349 -16.32 12.68 -3.89
CA PRO A 349 -15.48 12.66 -5.08
C PRO A 349 -14.56 13.89 -5.18
N SER A 350 -14.90 14.98 -4.50
CA SER A 350 -14.10 16.20 -4.31
C SER A 350 -14.77 17.08 -3.26
N LEU A 351 -14.00 17.97 -2.61
CA LEU A 351 -14.59 19.01 -1.78
C LEU A 351 -15.35 20.02 -2.64
N PRO A 352 -16.42 20.68 -2.09
CA PRO A 352 -17.10 21.76 -2.78
C PRO A 352 -16.24 23.02 -2.86
N ASP A 353 -16.44 23.84 -3.88
CA ASP A 353 -15.85 25.19 -3.97
C ASP A 353 -16.64 26.17 -3.09
N LEU A 354 -16.00 26.69 -2.06
CA LEU A 354 -16.57 27.71 -1.18
C LEU A 354 -15.99 29.11 -1.45
N GLY A 355 -15.18 29.30 -2.48
CA GLY A 355 -14.62 30.57 -2.91
C GLY A 355 -13.67 31.21 -1.90
N ALA A 356 -13.08 30.44 -1.01
CA ALA A 356 -12.27 30.92 0.10
C ALA A 356 -10.82 31.24 -0.26
N TYR A 357 -10.44 31.09 -1.51
CA TYR A 357 -9.08 31.19 -2.05
C TYR A 357 -8.98 32.22 -3.19
N ASP A 358 -7.76 32.60 -3.53
CA ASP A 358 -7.49 33.36 -4.76
C ASP A 358 -7.71 32.46 -5.99
N ARG A 359 -8.81 32.70 -6.71
CA ARG A 359 -9.23 31.90 -7.87
C ARG A 359 -8.23 32.02 -9.04
N ALA A 360 -7.57 33.16 -9.20
CA ALA A 360 -6.56 33.33 -10.27
C ALA A 360 -5.35 32.43 -10.00
N ARG A 361 -4.82 32.45 -8.77
CA ARG A 361 -3.71 31.59 -8.35
C ARG A 361 -4.04 30.12 -8.48
N LEU A 362 -5.21 29.69 -7.99
CA LEU A 362 -5.63 28.29 -8.15
C LEU A 362 -5.73 27.91 -9.62
N GLY A 363 -6.30 28.78 -10.46
CA GLY A 363 -6.38 28.56 -11.90
C GLY A 363 -5.00 28.46 -12.56
N ASP A 364 -4.02 29.24 -12.09
CA ASP A 364 -2.64 29.14 -12.60
C ASP A 364 -2.01 27.79 -12.25
N PHE A 365 -2.21 27.29 -11.02
CA PHE A 365 -1.73 25.97 -10.63
C PHE A 365 -2.40 24.84 -11.43
N VAL A 366 -3.71 24.92 -11.66
CA VAL A 366 -4.44 23.93 -12.48
C VAL A 366 -3.93 23.95 -13.92
N ARG A 367 -3.75 25.14 -14.52
CA ARG A 367 -3.25 25.28 -15.90
C ARG A 367 -1.81 24.80 -16.03
N GLN A 368 -0.98 25.01 -15.00
CA GLN A 368 0.39 24.49 -14.99
C GLN A 368 0.42 22.96 -15.12
N GLU A 369 -0.38 22.24 -14.33
CA GLU A 369 -0.46 20.78 -14.42
C GLU A 369 -1.15 20.31 -15.71
N ALA A 370 -2.27 20.94 -16.09
CA ALA A 370 -3.01 20.55 -17.29
C ALA A 370 -2.21 20.77 -18.59
N ASN A 371 -1.30 21.74 -18.64
CA ASN A 371 -0.48 22.07 -19.82
C ASN A 371 0.98 21.66 -19.65
N ALA A 372 1.32 20.86 -18.65
CA ALA A 372 2.67 20.34 -18.48
C ALA A 372 3.13 19.60 -19.75
N ALA A 373 4.39 19.80 -20.12
CA ALA A 373 4.97 19.13 -21.30
C ALA A 373 5.04 17.62 -21.09
N ASP A 374 5.32 17.20 -19.87
CA ASP A 374 5.18 15.83 -19.39
C ASP A 374 4.22 15.80 -18.18
N PRO A 375 2.94 15.50 -18.38
CA PRO A 375 1.96 15.40 -17.30
C PRO A 375 2.17 14.18 -16.41
N TRP A 376 2.94 13.20 -16.87
CA TRP A 376 3.23 11.95 -16.16
C TRP A 376 4.48 12.04 -15.28
N LYS A 377 5.32 13.06 -15.49
CA LYS A 377 6.58 13.31 -14.75
C LYS A 377 7.55 12.11 -14.82
N GLY A 378 7.63 11.46 -15.99
CA GLY A 378 8.49 10.30 -16.23
C GLY A 378 7.95 8.97 -15.72
N ALA A 379 6.72 8.92 -15.18
CA ALA A 379 6.10 7.67 -14.75
C ALA A 379 5.98 6.68 -15.92
N GLY A 380 6.29 5.40 -15.68
CA GLY A 380 6.30 4.38 -16.72
C GLY A 380 6.05 2.95 -16.19
N ASP A 381 5.68 2.81 -14.93
CA ASP A 381 5.28 1.53 -14.31
C ASP A 381 3.90 1.66 -13.67
N THR A 382 3.35 0.54 -13.17
CA THR A 382 1.99 0.51 -12.62
C THR A 382 1.80 1.41 -11.40
N TYR A 383 2.81 1.61 -10.56
CA TYR A 383 2.69 2.45 -9.36
C TYR A 383 2.77 3.94 -9.70
N TRP A 384 3.86 4.35 -10.36
CA TRP A 384 4.08 5.77 -10.65
C TRP A 384 3.08 6.33 -11.66
N SER A 385 2.69 5.53 -12.68
CA SER A 385 1.57 5.91 -13.57
C SER A 385 0.25 5.99 -12.80
N GLY A 386 0.02 5.08 -11.84
CA GLY A 386 -1.11 5.15 -10.94
C GLY A 386 -1.13 6.45 -10.13
N LYS A 387 -0.02 6.81 -9.48
CA LYS A 387 0.10 8.08 -8.73
C LYS A 387 -0.14 9.31 -9.60
N ALA A 388 0.42 9.33 -10.81
CA ALA A 388 0.19 10.42 -11.77
C ALA A 388 -1.28 10.51 -12.20
N LEU A 389 -1.95 9.38 -12.47
CA LEU A 389 -3.39 9.30 -12.74
C LEU A 389 -4.20 9.87 -11.56
N GLY A 390 -3.89 9.47 -10.32
CA GLY A 390 -4.54 9.98 -9.10
C GLY A 390 -4.39 11.49 -8.96
N ARG A 391 -3.17 12.03 -9.15
CA ARG A 391 -2.88 13.46 -9.11
C ARG A 391 -3.70 14.25 -10.12
N LEU A 392 -3.73 13.82 -11.38
CA LEU A 392 -4.48 14.50 -12.43
C LEU A 392 -6.00 14.38 -12.22
N ALA A 393 -6.48 13.25 -11.70
CA ALA A 393 -7.89 13.03 -11.42
C ALA A 393 -8.45 14.02 -10.38
N GLN A 394 -7.66 14.40 -9.36
CA GLN A 394 -8.08 15.40 -8.37
C GLN A 394 -8.27 16.80 -8.98
N LEU A 395 -7.60 17.11 -10.08
CA LEU A 395 -7.66 18.42 -10.71
C LEU A 395 -8.88 18.63 -11.60
N VAL A 396 -9.46 17.56 -12.11
CA VAL A 396 -10.64 17.64 -13.01
C VAL A 396 -11.81 18.37 -12.35
N PRO A 397 -12.28 18.00 -11.14
CA PRO A 397 -13.36 18.71 -10.47
C PRO A 397 -12.99 20.13 -10.06
N ILE A 398 -11.71 20.39 -9.75
CA ILE A 398 -11.22 21.74 -9.41
C ILE A 398 -11.29 22.66 -10.64
N ALA A 399 -10.84 22.17 -11.79
CA ALA A 399 -10.96 22.94 -13.06
C ALA A 399 -12.41 23.25 -13.39
N GLU A 400 -13.34 22.30 -13.23
CA GLU A 400 -14.78 22.52 -13.40
C GLU A 400 -15.31 23.58 -12.45
N GLN A 401 -14.99 23.52 -11.16
CA GLN A 401 -15.43 24.48 -10.14
C GLN A 401 -14.90 25.89 -10.42
N LEU A 402 -13.71 26.00 -11.01
CA LEU A 402 -13.15 27.29 -11.47
C LEU A 402 -13.84 27.80 -12.74
N GLY A 403 -14.60 26.97 -13.47
CA GLY A 403 -15.12 27.29 -14.79
C GLY A 403 -14.05 27.19 -15.89
N ASP A 404 -12.87 26.63 -15.60
CA ASP A 404 -11.80 26.37 -16.58
C ASP A 404 -12.07 25.04 -17.31
N ILE A 405 -13.07 25.10 -18.20
CA ILE A 405 -13.55 23.95 -18.96
C ILE A 405 -12.45 23.39 -19.88
N ALA A 406 -11.58 24.26 -20.38
CA ALA A 406 -10.47 23.84 -21.26
C ALA A 406 -9.47 22.95 -20.51
N SER A 407 -9.07 23.33 -19.31
CA SER A 407 -8.20 22.53 -18.45
C SER A 407 -8.90 21.23 -18.01
N ARG A 408 -10.19 21.29 -17.63
CA ARG A 408 -10.97 20.10 -17.29
C ARG A 408 -10.98 19.07 -18.42
N ASP A 409 -11.32 19.51 -19.63
CA ASP A 409 -11.47 18.63 -20.80
C ASP A 409 -10.11 18.06 -21.22
N ARG A 410 -9.03 18.86 -21.09
CA ARG A 410 -7.68 18.39 -21.34
C ARG A 410 -7.25 17.31 -20.34
N LEU A 411 -7.47 17.55 -19.05
CA LEU A 411 -7.16 16.56 -17.99
C LEU A 411 -7.95 15.27 -18.19
N LEU A 412 -9.25 15.35 -18.50
CA LEU A 412 -10.06 14.16 -18.82
C LEU A 412 -9.53 13.43 -20.07
N GLY A 413 -9.07 14.15 -21.07
CA GLY A 413 -8.43 13.57 -22.25
C GLY A 413 -7.16 12.81 -21.90
N LEU A 414 -6.30 13.38 -21.08
CA LEU A 414 -5.08 12.74 -20.58
C LEU A 414 -5.41 11.45 -19.79
N LEU A 415 -6.31 11.53 -18.81
CA LEU A 415 -6.73 10.38 -18.03
C LEU A 415 -7.27 9.23 -18.89
N LYS A 416 -8.14 9.56 -19.87
CA LYS A 416 -8.67 8.55 -20.77
C LYS A 416 -7.59 7.90 -21.63
N THR A 417 -6.68 8.69 -22.18
CA THR A 417 -5.60 8.20 -23.04
C THR A 417 -4.71 7.24 -22.28
N GLU A 418 -4.29 7.60 -21.07
CA GLU A 418 -3.42 6.78 -20.24
C GLU A 418 -4.11 5.50 -19.78
N LEU A 419 -5.33 5.61 -19.22
CA LEU A 419 -6.12 4.43 -18.84
C LEU A 419 -6.34 3.49 -20.03
N GLN A 420 -6.59 4.02 -21.22
CA GLN A 420 -6.77 3.22 -22.43
C GLN A 420 -5.46 2.55 -22.87
N SER A 421 -4.31 3.23 -22.70
CA SER A 421 -2.98 2.63 -22.95
C SER A 421 -2.79 1.40 -22.07
N TRP A 422 -2.95 1.55 -20.77
CA TRP A 422 -2.83 0.46 -19.79
C TRP A 422 -3.87 -0.66 -20.01
N PHE A 423 -5.06 -0.32 -20.43
CA PHE A 423 -6.15 -1.28 -20.66
C PHE A 423 -6.12 -1.94 -22.04
N THR A 424 -5.10 -1.70 -22.84
CA THR A 424 -4.90 -2.31 -24.16
C THR A 424 -3.66 -3.18 -24.16
N ALA A 425 -3.81 -4.45 -24.53
CA ALA A 425 -2.68 -5.35 -24.63
C ALA A 425 -1.74 -4.95 -25.78
N GLY A 426 -0.43 -4.96 -25.56
CA GLY A 426 0.60 -4.73 -26.57
C GLY A 426 1.55 -3.56 -26.35
N GLY A 427 1.48 -2.89 -25.20
CA GLY A 427 2.38 -1.80 -24.77
C GLY A 427 2.57 -1.87 -23.26
N GLU A 428 2.29 -0.79 -22.57
CA GLU A 428 1.88 -0.85 -21.16
C GLU A 428 0.64 -1.74 -21.11
N GLN A 429 0.61 -2.76 -20.27
CA GLN A 429 -0.46 -3.76 -20.39
C GLN A 429 -0.64 -4.57 -19.13
N PHE A 430 -1.84 -5.10 -18.97
CA PHE A 430 -2.11 -6.11 -17.95
C PHE A 430 -1.97 -7.52 -18.51
N ARG A 431 -1.35 -8.40 -17.72
CA ARG A 431 -1.25 -9.83 -17.97
C ARG A 431 -2.02 -10.61 -16.91
N TYR A 432 -2.86 -11.54 -17.34
CA TYR A 432 -3.51 -12.48 -16.44
C TYR A 432 -2.67 -13.75 -16.27
N ASP A 433 -2.26 -14.04 -15.03
CA ASP A 433 -1.63 -15.30 -14.66
C ASP A 433 -2.70 -16.31 -14.26
N GLY A 434 -2.98 -17.26 -15.17
CA GLY A 434 -3.98 -18.30 -14.94
C GLY A 434 -3.59 -19.35 -13.89
N VAL A 435 -2.33 -19.40 -13.46
CA VAL A 435 -1.85 -20.29 -12.39
C VAL A 435 -2.25 -19.72 -11.03
N TRP A 436 -1.93 -18.48 -10.78
CA TRP A 436 -2.19 -17.78 -9.52
C TRP A 436 -3.58 -17.11 -9.47
N GLY A 437 -4.20 -16.83 -10.62
CA GLY A 437 -5.45 -16.08 -10.68
C GLY A 437 -5.23 -14.61 -10.33
N ILE A 438 -4.21 -13.99 -10.91
CA ILE A 438 -3.83 -12.59 -10.69
C ILE A 438 -3.71 -11.85 -12.02
N LEU A 439 -3.92 -10.52 -11.97
CA LEU A 439 -3.75 -9.62 -13.10
C LEU A 439 -2.63 -8.64 -12.75
N THR A 440 -1.49 -8.75 -13.43
CA THR A 440 -0.30 -7.94 -13.17
C THR A 440 -0.08 -6.93 -14.29
N GLY A 441 0.19 -5.68 -13.95
CA GLY A 441 0.54 -4.64 -14.92
C GLY A 441 2.02 -4.61 -15.23
N TYR A 442 2.37 -4.33 -16.49
CA TYR A 442 3.73 -4.20 -17.00
C TYR A 442 3.90 -2.92 -17.80
N PRO A 443 5.01 -2.17 -17.57
CA PRO A 443 6.11 -2.45 -16.62
C PRO A 443 5.65 -2.56 -15.18
N ALA A 444 6.21 -3.52 -14.46
CA ALA A 444 5.93 -3.76 -13.04
C ALA A 444 6.93 -3.01 -12.16
N SER A 445 6.54 -2.73 -10.92
CA SER A 445 7.41 -2.12 -9.90
C SER A 445 7.12 -2.71 -8.52
N TYR A 446 8.03 -2.50 -7.58
CA TYR A 446 7.90 -2.92 -6.17
C TYR A 446 7.56 -4.41 -5.96
N GLY A 447 7.99 -5.27 -6.89
CA GLY A 447 7.73 -6.70 -6.83
C GLY A 447 6.28 -7.09 -7.13
N SER A 448 5.50 -6.22 -7.79
CA SER A 448 4.10 -6.50 -8.12
C SER A 448 3.93 -7.69 -9.08
N ASP A 449 4.97 -8.07 -9.85
CA ASP A 449 4.99 -9.27 -10.70
C ASP A 449 5.66 -10.47 -10.03
N THR A 450 6.86 -10.28 -9.46
CA THR A 450 7.68 -11.38 -8.94
C THR A 450 7.26 -11.84 -7.55
N GLU A 451 6.73 -10.94 -6.74
CA GLU A 451 6.31 -11.18 -5.35
C GLU A 451 4.80 -11.00 -5.15
N VAL A 452 4.10 -10.51 -6.18
CA VAL A 452 2.65 -10.19 -6.15
C VAL A 452 2.32 -9.17 -5.05
N ASN A 453 3.24 -8.21 -4.83
CA ASN A 453 3.08 -7.16 -3.82
C ASN A 453 2.17 -6.05 -4.31
N ASP A 454 1.51 -5.37 -3.40
CA ASP A 454 0.99 -4.00 -3.51
C ASP A 454 -0.10 -3.74 -4.56
N HIS A 455 -0.74 -4.79 -5.13
CA HIS A 455 -1.74 -4.61 -6.19
C HIS A 455 -2.86 -3.65 -5.78
N HIS A 456 -3.34 -3.71 -4.54
CA HIS A 456 -4.40 -2.82 -4.05
C HIS A 456 -3.90 -1.36 -3.94
N PHE A 457 -2.63 -1.11 -3.65
CA PHE A 457 -2.05 0.24 -3.66
C PHE A 457 -1.98 0.78 -5.09
N HIS A 458 -1.38 0.02 -6.02
CA HIS A 458 -1.28 0.42 -7.42
C HIS A 458 -2.66 0.67 -8.04
N TYR A 459 -3.57 -0.29 -7.93
CA TYR A 459 -4.85 -0.25 -8.65
C TYR A 459 -5.86 0.70 -8.02
N GLY A 460 -5.69 1.08 -6.75
CA GLY A 460 -6.49 2.12 -6.12
C GLY A 460 -6.47 3.44 -6.88
N TYR A 461 -5.32 3.84 -7.39
CA TYR A 461 -5.17 5.04 -8.22
C TYR A 461 -5.90 4.94 -9.57
N TYR A 462 -5.82 3.77 -10.22
CA TYR A 462 -6.55 3.53 -11.48
C TYR A 462 -8.07 3.58 -11.26
N LEU A 463 -8.56 3.01 -10.15
CA LEU A 463 -9.98 3.07 -9.81
C LEU A 463 -10.45 4.50 -9.53
N MET A 464 -9.67 5.30 -8.82
CA MET A 464 -9.97 6.72 -8.58
C MET A 464 -10.00 7.52 -9.88
N ALA A 465 -9.04 7.30 -10.78
CA ALA A 465 -9.01 7.94 -12.08
C ALA A 465 -10.20 7.51 -12.96
N ALA A 466 -10.50 6.20 -13.00
CA ALA A 466 -11.67 5.66 -13.73
C ALA A 466 -13.00 6.18 -13.16
N ALA A 467 -13.12 6.31 -11.82
CA ALA A 467 -14.30 6.91 -11.17
C ALA A 467 -14.46 8.39 -11.56
N THR A 468 -13.33 9.12 -11.63
CA THR A 468 -13.34 10.51 -12.10
C THR A 468 -13.79 10.59 -13.57
N VAL A 469 -13.25 9.76 -14.48
CA VAL A 469 -13.71 9.73 -15.86
C VAL A 469 -15.20 9.35 -15.94
N ALA A 470 -15.64 8.35 -15.17
CA ALA A 470 -17.03 7.89 -15.14
C ALA A 470 -18.02 8.99 -14.71
N ARG A 471 -17.60 9.91 -13.85
CA ARG A 471 -18.40 11.07 -13.41
C ARG A 471 -18.75 11.98 -14.58
N TYR A 472 -17.87 12.14 -15.56
CA TYR A 472 -18.02 13.02 -16.72
C TYR A 472 -18.38 12.28 -18.01
N ASP A 473 -18.03 10.99 -18.11
CA ASP A 473 -18.31 10.14 -19.27
C ASP A 473 -18.69 8.71 -18.85
N ARG A 474 -19.95 8.50 -18.53
CA ARG A 474 -20.48 7.19 -18.18
C ARG A 474 -20.39 6.17 -19.32
N ALA A 475 -20.46 6.64 -20.57
CA ALA A 475 -20.38 5.74 -21.71
C ALA A 475 -18.99 5.09 -21.79
N TRP A 476 -17.93 5.85 -21.53
CA TRP A 476 -16.57 5.33 -21.43
C TRP A 476 -16.45 4.26 -20.33
N ALA A 477 -17.09 4.47 -19.20
CA ALA A 477 -17.02 3.61 -18.02
C ALA A 477 -18.00 2.42 -18.03
N ALA A 478 -18.74 2.20 -19.11
CA ALA A 478 -19.60 1.02 -19.24
C ALA A 478 -18.79 -0.28 -19.31
N ASP A 479 -19.37 -1.40 -18.87
CA ASP A 479 -18.70 -2.72 -18.86
C ASP A 479 -18.27 -3.19 -20.25
N GLY A 480 -19.06 -2.87 -21.28
CA GLY A 480 -18.75 -3.13 -22.69
C GLY A 480 -17.76 -2.12 -23.30
N GLN A 481 -17.25 -1.20 -22.52
CA GLN A 481 -16.24 -0.22 -22.88
C GLN A 481 -15.02 -0.38 -21.93
N TRP A 482 -14.36 0.70 -21.55
CA TRP A 482 -13.15 0.66 -20.73
C TRP A 482 -13.40 0.36 -19.24
N GLY A 483 -14.63 0.59 -18.76
CA GLY A 483 -15.04 0.26 -17.39
C GLY A 483 -14.90 -1.22 -17.05
N GLY A 484 -15.02 -2.11 -18.04
CA GLY A 484 -14.79 -3.55 -17.84
C GLY A 484 -13.38 -3.86 -17.34
N MET A 485 -12.35 -3.22 -17.90
CA MET A 485 -10.96 -3.37 -17.45
C MET A 485 -10.73 -2.76 -16.07
N ALA A 486 -11.28 -1.55 -15.80
CA ALA A 486 -11.18 -0.94 -14.47
C ALA A 486 -11.77 -1.84 -13.38
N LYS A 487 -12.95 -2.42 -13.61
CA LYS A 487 -13.55 -3.39 -12.67
C LYS A 487 -12.76 -4.68 -12.55
N LEU A 488 -12.01 -5.06 -13.58
CA LEU A 488 -11.15 -6.25 -13.52
C LEU A 488 -9.96 -6.04 -12.57
N LEU A 489 -9.40 -4.81 -12.50
CA LEU A 489 -8.39 -4.45 -11.49
C LEU A 489 -8.96 -4.55 -10.08
N ALA A 490 -10.19 -4.10 -9.88
CA ALA A 490 -10.86 -4.26 -8.59
C ALA A 490 -11.04 -5.75 -8.21
N ARG A 491 -11.35 -6.61 -9.18
CA ARG A 491 -11.46 -8.07 -8.98
C ARG A 491 -10.11 -8.74 -8.70
N ASP A 492 -9.05 -8.29 -9.31
CA ASP A 492 -7.72 -8.84 -9.02
C ASP A 492 -7.35 -8.64 -7.55
N ALA A 493 -7.46 -7.43 -7.04
CA ALA A 493 -7.08 -7.14 -5.66
C ALA A 493 -8.12 -7.67 -4.65
N ASN A 494 -9.42 -7.45 -4.91
CA ASN A 494 -10.48 -7.77 -3.94
C ASN A 494 -11.74 -8.27 -4.65
N ASN A 495 -11.68 -9.47 -5.24
CA ASN A 495 -12.84 -10.07 -5.88
C ASN A 495 -14.00 -10.28 -4.88
N TRP A 496 -15.14 -9.66 -5.14
CA TRP A 496 -16.36 -9.78 -4.32
C TRP A 496 -17.38 -10.78 -4.87
N ASP A 497 -17.18 -11.23 -6.10
CA ASP A 497 -18.07 -12.15 -6.80
C ASP A 497 -17.54 -13.58 -6.72
N ARG A 498 -18.12 -14.37 -5.81
CA ARG A 498 -17.71 -15.76 -5.61
C ARG A 498 -18.00 -16.68 -6.81
N SER A 499 -18.76 -16.20 -7.79
CA SER A 499 -19.00 -16.94 -9.04
C SER A 499 -17.91 -16.69 -10.09
N ASP A 500 -17.11 -15.61 -9.94
CA ASP A 500 -15.94 -15.38 -10.77
C ASP A 500 -14.74 -16.18 -10.27
N THR A 501 -14.49 -17.29 -10.91
CA THR A 501 -13.43 -18.24 -10.55
C THR A 501 -12.05 -17.86 -11.08
N ARG A 502 -11.95 -16.75 -11.79
CA ARG A 502 -10.66 -16.25 -12.29
C ARG A 502 -9.77 -15.75 -11.15
N PHE A 503 -10.38 -15.11 -10.15
CA PHE A 503 -9.69 -14.46 -9.04
C PHE A 503 -10.12 -15.06 -7.69
N PRO A 504 -9.19 -15.21 -6.72
CA PRO A 504 -9.57 -15.53 -5.35
C PRO A 504 -10.50 -14.48 -4.76
N PHE A 505 -11.39 -14.90 -3.85
CA PHE A 505 -12.26 -13.97 -3.13
C PHE A 505 -11.46 -13.12 -2.15
N LEU A 506 -11.60 -11.78 -2.20
CA LEU A 506 -10.93 -10.79 -1.33
C LEU A 506 -9.42 -11.02 -1.16
N ARG A 507 -8.68 -11.23 -2.26
CA ARG A 507 -7.28 -11.66 -2.24
C ARG A 507 -6.35 -10.80 -1.35
N ASN A 508 -6.44 -9.48 -1.44
CA ASN A 508 -5.60 -8.58 -0.65
C ASN A 508 -6.21 -8.20 0.71
N PHE A 509 -7.50 -8.44 0.92
CA PHE A 509 -8.19 -8.00 2.12
C PHE A 509 -8.53 -9.17 3.03
N ASP A 510 -7.91 -9.19 4.19
CA ASP A 510 -8.21 -10.15 5.26
C ASP A 510 -9.50 -9.74 5.98
N ALA A 511 -10.56 -10.47 5.70
CA ALA A 511 -11.88 -10.16 6.21
C ALA A 511 -11.98 -10.20 7.75
N TYR A 512 -11.17 -11.05 8.42
CA TYR A 512 -11.19 -11.17 9.87
C TYR A 512 -10.27 -10.16 10.56
N ALA A 513 -9.08 -9.96 10.01
CA ALA A 513 -8.15 -8.93 10.49
C ALA A 513 -8.65 -7.50 10.19
N GLY A 514 -9.44 -7.34 9.12
CA GLY A 514 -10.11 -6.08 8.75
C GLY A 514 -9.21 -5.08 8.03
N ASN A 515 -8.09 -5.53 7.47
CA ASN A 515 -7.14 -4.72 6.69
C ASN A 515 -6.58 -5.52 5.51
N GLY A 516 -5.91 -4.83 4.61
CA GLY A 516 -5.14 -5.44 3.53
C GLY A 516 -3.81 -6.02 4.02
N TRP A 517 -3.19 -6.83 3.16
CA TRP A 517 -1.82 -7.27 3.30
C TRP A 517 -1.03 -6.99 2.02
N ALA A 518 0.13 -6.34 2.16
CA ALA A 518 0.93 -5.87 1.03
C ALA A 518 1.68 -7.02 0.32
N SER A 519 2.30 -7.94 1.08
CA SER A 519 3.15 -8.97 0.49
C SER A 519 2.37 -10.16 -0.05
N GLY A 520 2.59 -10.50 -1.33
CA GLY A 520 1.95 -11.66 -1.96
C GLY A 520 2.37 -13.00 -1.37
N HIS A 521 3.60 -13.12 -0.91
CA HIS A 521 4.17 -14.39 -0.45
C HIS A 521 4.21 -14.57 1.07
N GLN A 522 4.01 -13.51 1.87
CA GLN A 522 4.12 -13.57 3.34
C GLN A 522 5.43 -14.22 3.81
N GLY A 523 6.55 -14.00 3.12
CA GLY A 523 7.84 -14.66 3.35
C GLY A 523 8.67 -14.02 4.45
N PHE A 524 8.08 -13.65 5.60
CA PHE A 524 8.73 -12.97 6.70
C PHE A 524 8.46 -13.66 8.04
N ALA A 525 9.46 -13.65 8.93
CA ALA A 525 9.32 -14.19 10.28
C ALA A 525 8.26 -13.46 11.12
N ALA A 526 8.05 -12.17 10.85
CA ALA A 526 7.02 -11.33 11.48
C ALA A 526 5.61 -11.50 10.88
N GLY A 527 5.44 -12.39 9.91
CA GLY A 527 4.18 -12.55 9.16
C GLY A 527 4.05 -11.55 8.02
N ASN A 528 2.85 -11.40 7.46
CA ASN A 528 2.58 -10.39 6.44
C ASN A 528 2.55 -8.98 7.04
N ASN A 529 2.59 -7.97 6.19
CA ASN A 529 2.63 -6.56 6.60
C ASN A 529 1.71 -5.70 5.74
N GLU A 530 1.40 -4.51 6.29
CA GLU A 530 0.74 -3.43 5.57
C GLU A 530 1.46 -2.13 5.93
N GLU A 531 2.12 -1.49 4.95
CA GLU A 531 2.83 -0.23 5.14
C GLU A 531 1.88 0.95 4.95
N SER A 532 1.29 1.09 3.77
CA SER A 532 0.49 2.25 3.36
C SER A 532 -1.01 2.00 3.55
N SER A 533 -1.49 2.09 4.79
CA SER A 533 -2.91 1.89 5.10
C SER A 533 -3.83 2.85 4.32
N SER A 534 -3.38 4.07 4.04
CA SER A 534 -4.14 5.08 3.32
C SER A 534 -4.24 4.80 1.81
N GLU A 535 -3.28 4.11 1.20
CA GLU A 535 -3.40 3.63 -0.18
C GLU A 535 -4.40 2.47 -0.28
N GLY A 536 -4.46 1.59 0.73
CA GLY A 536 -5.53 0.61 0.86
C GLY A 536 -6.92 1.26 0.98
N MET A 537 -7.02 2.37 1.74
CA MET A 537 -8.24 3.18 1.81
C MET A 537 -8.57 3.90 0.51
N ASN A 538 -7.56 4.34 -0.26
CA ASN A 538 -7.75 4.91 -1.60
C ASN A 538 -8.35 3.89 -2.58
N PHE A 539 -7.93 2.62 -2.51
CA PHE A 539 -8.58 1.53 -3.27
C PHE A 539 -10.06 1.38 -2.89
N ALA A 540 -10.37 1.33 -1.60
CA ALA A 540 -11.75 1.20 -1.12
C ALA A 540 -12.63 2.39 -1.56
N ALA A 541 -12.12 3.62 -1.45
CA ALA A 541 -12.80 4.83 -1.93
C ALA A 541 -12.97 4.82 -3.47
N GLY A 542 -11.95 4.38 -4.20
CA GLY A 542 -11.99 4.25 -5.66
C GLY A 542 -13.06 3.25 -6.12
N ALA A 543 -13.14 2.09 -5.48
CA ALA A 543 -14.17 1.07 -5.75
C ALA A 543 -15.58 1.61 -5.46
N LEU A 544 -15.77 2.30 -4.33
CA LEU A 544 -17.03 2.95 -3.97
C LEU A 544 -17.46 3.98 -5.01
N LEU A 545 -16.56 4.91 -5.35
CA LEU A 545 -16.85 6.01 -6.26
C LEU A 545 -17.09 5.51 -7.70
N LEU A 546 -16.31 4.53 -8.18
CA LEU A 546 -16.52 3.91 -9.48
C LEU A 546 -17.86 3.17 -9.53
N GLY A 547 -18.18 2.41 -8.48
CA GLY A 547 -19.48 1.73 -8.35
C GLY A 547 -20.65 2.72 -8.33
N ALA A 548 -20.55 3.81 -7.58
CA ALA A 548 -21.57 4.87 -7.53
C ALA A 548 -21.72 5.59 -8.88
N ALA A 549 -20.61 5.92 -9.57
CA ALA A 549 -20.64 6.62 -10.83
C ALA A 549 -21.22 5.75 -11.98
N THR A 550 -20.93 4.45 -11.98
CA THR A 550 -21.42 3.51 -13.01
C THR A 550 -22.79 2.91 -12.68
N GLY A 551 -23.26 3.03 -11.43
CA GLY A 551 -24.49 2.41 -10.94
C GLY A 551 -24.32 0.92 -10.57
N ASP A 552 -23.06 0.45 -10.42
CA ASP A 552 -22.74 -0.90 -9.95
C ASP A 552 -22.80 -0.93 -8.42
N THR A 553 -23.97 -1.32 -7.91
CA THR A 553 -24.19 -1.36 -6.45
C THR A 553 -23.34 -2.40 -5.74
N ALA A 554 -22.97 -3.50 -6.41
CA ALA A 554 -22.13 -4.53 -5.79
C ALA A 554 -20.68 -4.02 -5.59
N LEU A 555 -20.12 -3.34 -6.57
CA LEU A 555 -18.81 -2.70 -6.45
C LEU A 555 -18.83 -1.55 -5.45
N ARG A 556 -19.90 -0.72 -5.44
CA ARG A 556 -20.10 0.35 -4.45
C ARG A 556 -20.12 -0.22 -3.02
N ASP A 557 -20.88 -1.28 -2.80
CA ASP A 557 -21.06 -1.87 -1.47
C ASP A 557 -19.80 -2.64 -1.02
N LEU A 558 -19.03 -3.20 -1.95
CA LEU A 558 -17.66 -3.66 -1.67
C LEU A 558 -16.82 -2.49 -1.13
N GLY A 559 -16.80 -1.36 -1.85
CA GLY A 559 -16.05 -0.18 -1.43
C GLY A 559 -16.47 0.32 -0.04
N VAL A 560 -17.78 0.36 0.25
CA VAL A 560 -18.29 0.72 1.60
C VAL A 560 -17.81 -0.28 2.65
N TYR A 561 -17.84 -1.58 2.37
CA TYR A 561 -17.38 -2.62 3.28
C TYR A 561 -15.89 -2.49 3.60
N LEU A 562 -15.04 -2.42 2.56
CA LEU A 562 -13.60 -2.27 2.73
C LEU A 562 -13.27 -0.97 3.47
N TYR A 563 -13.85 0.14 3.05
CA TYR A 563 -13.60 1.46 3.64
C TYR A 563 -13.98 1.53 5.12
N THR A 564 -15.20 1.09 5.46
CA THR A 564 -15.71 1.19 6.83
C THR A 564 -14.92 0.28 7.79
N THR A 565 -14.59 -0.93 7.33
CA THR A 565 -13.87 -1.90 8.14
C THR A 565 -12.42 -1.45 8.34
N GLN A 566 -11.74 -1.02 7.27
CA GLN A 566 -10.36 -0.52 7.36
C GLN A 566 -10.26 0.76 8.19
N ALA A 567 -11.20 1.70 8.08
CA ALA A 567 -11.20 2.90 8.91
C ALA A 567 -11.20 2.55 10.41
N ALA A 568 -11.98 1.54 10.82
CA ALA A 568 -12.01 1.09 12.20
C ALA A 568 -10.70 0.39 12.62
N THR A 569 -10.07 -0.39 11.74
CA THR A 569 -8.81 -1.09 12.05
C THR A 569 -7.62 -0.15 12.04
N ILE A 570 -7.57 0.81 11.12
CA ILE A 570 -6.54 1.85 11.07
C ILE A 570 -6.56 2.67 12.35
N ALA A 571 -7.75 3.10 12.81
CA ALA A 571 -7.90 3.84 14.06
C ALA A 571 -7.35 3.05 15.27
N GLN A 572 -7.50 1.71 15.29
CA GLN A 572 -7.08 0.89 16.42
C GLN A 572 -5.61 0.42 16.32
N TYR A 573 -5.10 0.10 15.11
CA TYR A 573 -3.84 -0.62 14.96
C TYR A 573 -2.71 0.19 14.32
N TRP A 574 -3.02 1.33 13.69
CA TRP A 574 -2.02 2.29 13.19
C TRP A 574 -1.90 3.52 14.08
N PHE A 575 -2.99 3.94 14.72
CA PHE A 575 -3.05 5.17 15.51
C PHE A 575 -3.46 4.97 16.98
N ASP A 576 -3.86 3.77 17.36
CA ASP A 576 -4.30 3.43 18.74
C ASP A 576 -5.15 4.53 19.44
N VAL A 577 -6.12 5.06 18.72
CA VAL A 577 -6.93 6.24 19.13
C VAL A 577 -7.55 6.12 20.53
N ASP A 578 -7.65 4.90 21.07
CA ASP A 578 -8.17 4.61 22.40
C ASP A 578 -7.07 4.35 23.45
N ASN A 579 -5.79 4.37 23.06
CA ASN A 579 -4.63 4.00 23.89
C ASN A 579 -4.79 2.60 24.53
N ALA A 580 -5.18 1.60 23.77
CA ALA A 580 -5.56 0.29 24.27
C ALA A 580 -4.89 -0.89 23.54
N VAL A 581 -4.04 -0.62 22.54
CA VAL A 581 -3.36 -1.61 21.70
C VAL A 581 -1.86 -1.55 21.86
N PHE A 582 -1.25 -0.37 21.75
CA PHE A 582 0.19 -0.23 21.82
C PHE A 582 0.70 -0.53 23.24
N PRO A 583 1.70 -1.41 23.38
CA PRO A 583 2.21 -1.77 24.70
C PRO A 583 3.03 -0.63 25.31
N ALA A 584 2.99 -0.54 26.63
CA ALA A 584 3.85 0.40 27.35
C ALA A 584 5.32 0.15 27.00
N GLY A 585 6.04 1.19 26.57
CA GLY A 585 7.44 1.12 26.11
C GLY A 585 7.61 1.18 24.59
N PHE A 586 6.56 1.02 23.79
CA PHE A 586 6.52 1.52 22.43
C PHE A 586 6.37 3.04 22.51
N GLY A 587 7.35 3.77 21.98
CA GLY A 587 7.53 5.20 22.25
C GLY A 587 6.74 6.12 21.28
N HIS A 588 5.77 5.58 20.56
CA HIS A 588 5.06 6.28 19.47
C HIS A 588 3.55 6.13 19.57
N ASP A 589 2.83 7.18 19.16
CA ASP A 589 1.38 7.17 19.02
C ASP A 589 0.95 6.66 17.62
N THR A 590 1.90 6.48 16.70
CA THR A 590 1.67 6.06 15.32
C THR A 590 2.54 4.84 14.97
N ALA A 591 1.96 3.84 14.33
CA ALA A 591 2.69 2.77 13.66
C ALA A 591 2.88 3.13 12.17
N GLY A 592 4.12 3.04 11.67
CA GLY A 592 4.40 3.18 10.24
C GLY A 592 3.95 1.95 9.45
N MET A 593 4.26 0.76 9.99
CA MET A 593 3.86 -0.55 9.43
C MET A 593 3.24 -1.44 10.50
N VAL A 594 2.16 -2.12 10.14
CA VAL A 594 1.55 -3.19 10.96
C VAL A 594 1.93 -4.53 10.36
N TRP A 595 2.39 -5.45 11.24
CA TRP A 595 2.82 -6.79 10.92
C TRP A 595 1.90 -7.85 11.51
N GLY A 596 2.06 -9.08 11.04
CA GLY A 596 1.34 -10.23 11.64
C GLY A 596 1.61 -10.37 13.13
N ASP A 597 2.85 -10.13 13.59
CA ASP A 597 3.25 -10.29 14.99
C ASP A 597 3.33 -8.96 15.77
N GLY A 598 3.07 -7.81 15.17
CA GLY A 598 3.22 -6.54 15.89
C GLY A 598 3.10 -5.30 15.03
N ALA A 599 3.86 -4.27 15.38
CA ALA A 599 3.94 -3.04 14.60
C ALA A 599 5.30 -2.34 14.79
N ALA A 600 5.65 -1.49 13.84
CA ALA A 600 6.90 -0.74 13.82
C ALA A 600 6.67 0.72 13.43
N TYR A 601 7.40 1.63 14.08
CA TYR A 601 7.56 3.02 13.68
C TYR A 601 8.69 3.10 12.65
N SER A 602 8.40 2.63 11.44
CA SER A 602 9.31 2.60 10.29
C SER A 602 8.53 2.38 9.02
N THR A 603 9.20 2.61 7.88
CA THR A 603 8.77 2.13 6.56
C THR A 603 9.81 1.13 6.03
N TRP A 604 9.59 0.57 4.83
CA TRP A 604 10.57 -0.27 4.16
C TRP A 604 11.83 0.49 3.72
N TRP A 605 11.74 1.79 3.51
CA TRP A 605 12.73 2.57 2.77
C TRP A 605 13.26 3.78 3.54
N THR A 606 12.62 4.24 4.63
CA THR A 606 13.05 5.43 5.38
C THR A 606 12.82 5.33 6.88
N GLY A 607 13.66 6.02 7.65
CA GLY A 607 13.49 6.34 9.06
C GLY A 607 13.07 7.80 9.31
N ASN A 608 12.72 8.56 8.24
CA ASN A 608 12.28 9.94 8.36
C ASN A 608 10.87 10.02 8.97
N PRO A 609 10.67 10.72 10.10
CA PRO A 609 9.36 10.83 10.75
C PRO A 609 8.25 11.34 9.83
N GLU A 610 8.55 12.31 8.95
CA GLU A 610 7.57 12.88 8.02
C GLU A 610 7.01 11.83 7.06
N GLU A 611 7.87 10.95 6.58
CA GLU A 611 7.52 9.91 5.63
C GLU A 611 6.92 8.68 6.33
N ILE A 612 7.37 8.33 7.56
CA ILE A 612 6.76 7.28 8.39
C ILE A 612 5.29 7.59 8.68
N HIS A 613 4.98 8.85 8.99
CA HIS A 613 3.60 9.28 9.18
C HIS A 613 2.88 9.46 7.85
N GLY A 614 3.51 10.16 6.90
CA GLY A 614 2.93 10.55 5.62
C GLY A 614 2.54 9.39 4.73
N ILE A 615 3.24 8.23 4.81
CA ILE A 615 2.87 7.04 4.03
C ILE A 615 1.49 6.50 4.41
N ASN A 616 1.03 6.77 5.64
CA ASN A 616 -0.31 6.42 6.10
C ASN A 616 -1.33 7.56 5.93
N TYR A 617 -0.95 8.64 5.24
CA TYR A 617 -1.83 9.78 4.93
C TYR A 617 -2.12 9.90 3.44
N LEU A 618 -1.09 9.65 2.59
CA LEU A 618 -1.20 9.77 1.12
C LEU A 618 -1.99 8.60 0.48
N PRO A 619 -2.66 8.85 -0.64
CA PRO A 619 -2.97 10.16 -1.21
C PRO A 619 -4.10 10.85 -0.45
N ILE A 620 -4.01 12.16 -0.25
CA ILE A 620 -5.12 12.92 0.32
C ILE A 620 -6.19 13.10 -0.76
N THR A 621 -7.39 12.64 -0.49
CA THR A 621 -8.54 12.71 -1.41
C THR A 621 -9.83 12.86 -0.60
N GLY A 622 -10.98 12.96 -1.26
CA GLY A 622 -12.27 12.87 -0.58
C GLY A 622 -12.51 11.53 0.15
N GLY A 623 -11.66 10.52 -0.14
CA GLY A 623 -11.58 9.26 0.60
C GLY A 623 -10.81 9.38 1.93
N SER A 624 -10.07 10.46 2.19
CA SER A 624 -9.27 10.63 3.41
C SER A 624 -10.07 11.20 4.59
N LEU A 625 -11.35 11.46 4.42
CA LEU A 625 -12.21 12.05 5.46
C LEU A 625 -12.33 11.20 6.72
N TYR A 626 -12.04 9.90 6.68
CA TYR A 626 -12.04 9.01 7.85
C TYR A 626 -11.05 9.44 8.93
N HIS A 627 -9.92 10.04 8.58
CA HIS A 627 -8.99 10.62 9.54
C HIS A 627 -9.64 11.76 10.36
N GLY A 628 -10.50 12.56 9.72
CA GLY A 628 -11.22 13.64 10.37
C GLY A 628 -12.24 13.19 11.42
N LEU A 629 -12.54 11.89 11.53
CA LEU A 629 -13.35 11.33 12.62
C LEU A 629 -12.61 11.37 13.96
N TYR A 630 -11.27 11.41 13.93
CA TYR A 630 -10.38 11.36 15.10
C TYR A 630 -9.49 12.62 15.16
N GLN A 631 -10.10 13.80 15.24
CA GLN A 631 -9.41 15.10 15.16
C GLN A 631 -8.32 15.31 16.22
N SER A 632 -8.51 14.78 17.43
CA SER A 632 -7.49 14.80 18.49
C SER A 632 -6.26 14.03 18.08
N GLU A 633 -6.45 12.89 17.43
CA GLU A 633 -5.39 12.02 16.94
C GLU A 633 -4.60 12.66 15.80
N VAL A 634 -5.29 13.30 14.86
CA VAL A 634 -4.61 14.09 13.81
C VAL A 634 -3.66 15.12 14.40
N ARG A 635 -4.08 15.81 15.47
CA ARG A 635 -3.24 16.81 16.16
C ARG A 635 -2.10 16.16 16.95
N ALA A 636 -2.37 15.07 17.68
CA ALA A 636 -1.38 14.36 18.50
C ALA A 636 -0.29 13.73 17.62
N GLY A 637 -0.67 12.98 16.58
CA GLY A 637 0.28 12.34 15.66
C GLY A 637 1.16 13.36 14.92
N LEU A 638 0.61 14.53 14.53
CA LEU A 638 1.42 15.60 13.94
C LEU A 638 2.36 16.26 14.95
N ALA A 639 1.95 16.40 16.21
CA ALA A 639 2.83 16.91 17.25
C ALA A 639 3.96 15.91 17.56
N GLU A 640 3.67 14.62 17.57
CA GLU A 640 4.67 13.56 17.66
C GLU A 640 5.67 13.62 16.49
N MET A 641 5.15 13.67 15.25
CA MET A 641 5.99 13.76 14.05
C MET A 641 6.94 14.98 14.12
N GLU A 642 6.42 16.16 14.46
CA GLU A 642 7.23 17.39 14.57
C GLU A 642 8.25 17.29 15.71
N ALA A 643 7.93 16.61 16.81
CA ALA A 643 8.86 16.37 17.90
C ALA A 643 10.00 15.43 17.47
N ASN A 644 9.66 14.34 16.79
CA ASN A 644 10.63 13.35 16.29
C ASN A 644 11.49 13.91 15.15
N ASN A 645 10.93 14.82 14.34
CA ASN A 645 11.61 15.52 13.25
C ASN A 645 12.52 16.68 13.75
N GLY A 646 12.38 17.09 15.00
CA GLY A 646 13.06 18.26 15.57
C GLY A 646 12.51 19.59 15.08
N GLY A 647 11.33 19.62 14.45
CA GLY A 647 10.66 20.81 13.93
C GLY A 647 9.56 20.50 12.92
N PRO A 648 8.98 21.56 12.31
CA PRO A 648 7.95 21.41 11.29
C PRO A 648 8.42 20.61 10.07
N ALA A 649 7.46 19.98 9.37
CA ALA A 649 7.73 19.21 8.17
C ALA A 649 8.53 19.98 7.10
N VAL A 650 9.50 19.29 6.51
CA VAL A 650 10.32 19.73 5.37
C VAL A 650 9.96 18.93 4.12
N GLU A 651 9.85 17.61 4.25
CA GLU A 651 9.42 16.71 3.20
C GLU A 651 7.89 16.57 3.18
N TRP A 652 7.31 16.23 2.04
CA TRP A 652 5.87 16.01 1.84
C TRP A 652 4.95 17.03 2.52
N ARG A 653 5.33 18.32 2.51
CA ARG A 653 4.57 19.38 3.19
C ARG A 653 3.12 19.48 2.74
N ASP A 654 2.85 19.22 1.47
CA ASP A 654 1.51 19.18 0.92
C ASP A 654 0.67 18.10 1.60
N VAL A 655 1.16 16.87 1.68
CA VAL A 655 0.49 15.74 2.35
C VAL A 655 0.27 16.06 3.84
N ILE A 656 1.32 16.52 4.54
CA ILE A 656 1.27 16.85 5.96
C ILE A 656 0.28 18.00 6.25
N TRP A 657 0.29 19.06 5.45
CA TRP A 657 -0.61 20.21 5.66
C TRP A 657 -2.06 19.88 5.29
N GLN A 658 -2.28 19.07 4.26
CA GLN A 658 -3.61 18.58 3.92
C GLN A 658 -4.15 17.66 5.02
N TYR A 659 -3.33 16.75 5.56
CA TYR A 659 -3.70 15.92 6.69
C TYR A 659 -4.01 16.78 7.94
N ARG A 660 -3.15 17.76 8.25
CA ARG A 660 -3.38 18.73 9.34
C ARG A 660 -4.75 19.38 9.25
N SER A 661 -5.23 19.68 8.05
CA SER A 661 -6.52 20.35 7.86
C SER A 661 -7.72 19.51 8.29
N LEU A 662 -7.58 18.19 8.45
CA LEU A 662 -8.62 17.29 8.97
C LEU A 662 -8.80 17.42 10.49
N GLY A 663 -7.77 17.88 11.22
CA GLY A 663 -7.80 18.09 12.68
C GLY A 663 -7.73 19.55 13.12
N ASP A 664 -7.03 20.38 12.35
CA ASP A 664 -6.87 21.85 12.58
C ASP A 664 -6.76 22.59 11.24
N PRO A 665 -7.90 22.88 10.61
CA PRO A 665 -7.92 23.58 9.33
C PRO A 665 -7.29 24.98 9.36
N ALA A 666 -7.34 25.68 10.51
CA ALA A 666 -6.79 27.02 10.66
C ALA A 666 -5.26 26.98 10.66
N ALA A 667 -4.66 26.05 11.40
CA ALA A 667 -3.21 25.84 11.42
C ALA A 667 -2.69 25.40 10.04
N ALA A 668 -3.40 24.48 9.37
CA ALA A 668 -3.05 24.03 8.03
C ALA A 668 -3.01 25.19 7.03
N LYS A 669 -4.02 26.07 7.08
CA LYS A 669 -4.06 27.29 6.26
C LYS A 669 -2.90 28.21 6.58
N ALA A 670 -2.58 28.42 7.85
CA ALA A 670 -1.45 29.25 8.25
C ALA A 670 -0.11 28.69 7.73
N ASN A 671 0.09 27.36 7.80
CA ASN A 671 1.26 26.70 7.23
C ASN A 671 1.36 26.92 5.71
N TRP A 672 0.26 26.75 5.00
CA TRP A 672 0.20 27.01 3.57
C TRP A 672 0.55 28.46 3.24
N ASP A 673 -0.09 29.42 3.92
CA ASP A 673 0.13 30.87 3.67
C ASP A 673 1.59 31.26 3.86
N ALA A 674 2.27 30.67 4.84
CA ALA A 674 3.67 30.93 5.13
C ALA A 674 4.63 30.22 4.17
N GLY A 675 4.28 29.05 3.62
CA GLY A 675 5.26 28.14 3.01
C GLY A 675 4.98 27.67 1.58
N TRP A 676 3.83 27.99 0.97
CA TRP A 676 3.40 27.41 -0.31
C TRP A 676 4.39 27.58 -1.49
N SER A 677 5.21 28.64 -1.47
CA SER A 677 6.18 28.94 -2.53
C SER A 677 7.52 28.22 -2.36
N SER A 678 7.76 27.60 -1.20
CA SER A 678 9.08 27.09 -0.79
C SER A 678 9.15 25.55 -0.71
N TYR A 679 8.24 24.82 -1.36
CA TYR A 679 8.28 23.36 -1.42
C TYR A 679 7.91 22.83 -2.81
N GLY A 680 8.36 21.60 -3.13
CA GLY A 680 7.84 20.77 -4.22
C GLY A 680 6.73 19.86 -3.70
N PRO A 681 5.64 19.61 -4.47
CA PRO A 681 4.62 18.64 -4.09
C PRO A 681 5.18 17.21 -4.10
N GLU A 682 4.60 16.33 -3.30
CA GLU A 682 4.77 14.90 -3.43
C GLU A 682 4.32 14.46 -4.85
N SER A 683 4.90 13.36 -5.39
CA SER A 683 4.70 12.99 -6.81
C SER A 683 3.25 12.69 -7.19
N GLY A 684 2.45 12.18 -6.24
CA GLY A 684 1.01 11.90 -6.41
C GLY A 684 0.10 13.08 -6.08
N ASP A 685 0.66 14.27 -5.77
CA ASP A 685 -0.11 15.47 -5.42
C ASP A 685 0.29 16.70 -6.27
N SER A 686 -0.39 17.80 -6.05
CA SER A 686 -0.14 19.08 -6.72
C SER A 686 -0.45 20.27 -5.81
N LYS A 687 0.20 21.39 -6.08
CA LYS A 687 -0.14 22.65 -5.41
C LYS A 687 -1.60 23.08 -5.62
N ALA A 688 -2.19 22.73 -6.75
CA ALA A 688 -3.59 23.03 -7.03
C ALA A 688 -4.51 22.28 -6.08
N HIS A 689 -4.29 20.97 -5.91
CA HIS A 689 -5.11 20.14 -5.02
C HIS A 689 -4.91 20.55 -3.56
N ALA A 690 -3.65 20.68 -3.10
CA ALA A 690 -3.35 21.08 -1.72
C ALA A 690 -3.97 22.45 -1.37
N TYR A 691 -3.88 23.44 -2.28
CA TYR A 691 -4.46 24.77 -2.09
C TYR A 691 -6.00 24.71 -1.98
N HIS A 692 -6.65 23.98 -2.90
CA HIS A 692 -8.09 23.80 -2.90
C HIS A 692 -8.57 23.06 -1.63
N TRP A 693 -7.91 21.98 -1.24
CA TRP A 693 -8.24 21.17 -0.08
C TRP A 693 -8.16 21.97 1.23
N ILE A 694 -6.99 22.58 1.49
CA ILE A 694 -6.72 23.31 2.74
C ILE A 694 -7.67 24.49 2.91
N TYR A 695 -7.89 25.25 1.85
CA TYR A 695 -8.73 26.46 1.94
C TYR A 695 -10.21 26.13 2.05
N ASN A 696 -10.69 25.08 1.39
CA ASN A 696 -12.08 24.68 1.55
C ASN A 696 -12.34 24.08 2.92
N LEU A 697 -11.42 23.27 3.48
CA LEU A 697 -11.56 22.78 4.86
C LEU A 697 -11.44 23.92 5.89
N ALA A 698 -10.61 24.94 5.67
CA ALA A 698 -10.58 26.11 6.54
C ALA A 698 -11.93 26.85 6.58
N ARG A 699 -12.77 26.69 5.56
CA ARG A 699 -14.12 27.26 5.49
C ARG A 699 -15.21 26.27 5.94
N LEU A 700 -15.04 24.98 5.70
CA LEU A 700 -15.96 23.92 6.12
C LEU A 700 -15.84 23.60 7.61
N GLY A 701 -14.63 23.67 8.13
CA GLY A 701 -14.27 23.12 9.44
C GLY A 701 -13.85 21.65 9.36
N THR A 702 -14.01 20.96 10.50
CA THR A 702 -13.67 19.54 10.64
C THR A 702 -14.87 18.65 10.39
N VAL A 703 -14.66 17.36 10.10
CA VAL A 703 -15.72 16.36 9.90
C VAL A 703 -16.59 16.26 11.15
N ASP A 704 -17.92 16.30 11.00
CA ASP A 704 -18.88 16.06 12.06
C ASP A 704 -19.40 14.62 12.00
N ALA A 705 -18.80 13.74 12.78
CA ALA A 705 -19.16 12.32 12.86
C ALA A 705 -20.56 12.04 13.47
N ALA A 706 -21.21 13.05 14.08
CA ALA A 706 -22.52 12.86 14.71
C ALA A 706 -23.66 12.77 13.69
N VAL A 707 -23.41 13.14 12.43
CA VAL A 707 -24.45 13.20 11.40
C VAL A 707 -24.03 12.41 10.17
N THR A 708 -24.89 11.50 9.71
CA THR A 708 -24.76 10.69 8.50
C THR A 708 -25.78 11.11 7.45
N ALA A 709 -25.71 10.53 6.25
CA ALA A 709 -26.62 10.80 5.16
C ALA A 709 -27.19 9.51 4.54
N ASP A 710 -28.35 9.61 3.88
CA ASP A 710 -28.99 8.54 3.11
C ASP A 710 -28.33 8.32 1.73
N THR A 711 -27.03 8.63 1.64
CA THR A 711 -26.20 8.38 0.45
C THR A 711 -24.73 8.22 0.84
N PRO A 712 -23.97 7.31 0.20
CA PRO A 712 -22.58 7.10 0.54
C PRO A 712 -21.66 8.26 0.12
N THR A 713 -22.14 9.16 -0.74
CA THR A 713 -21.36 10.26 -1.31
C THR A 713 -21.73 11.62 -0.68
N ALA A 714 -21.75 11.64 0.64
CA ALA A 714 -22.03 12.85 1.43
C ALA A 714 -21.11 12.91 2.65
N ALA A 715 -20.88 14.12 3.17
CA ALA A 715 -20.20 14.37 4.43
C ALA A 715 -20.76 15.62 5.12
N VAL A 716 -20.60 15.70 6.43
CA VAL A 716 -20.98 16.87 7.22
C VAL A 716 -19.72 17.42 7.88
N PHE A 717 -19.61 18.73 7.88
CA PHE A 717 -18.51 19.46 8.50
C PHE A 717 -19.05 20.45 9.54
N SER A 718 -18.23 20.79 10.53
CA SER A 718 -18.58 21.75 11.56
C SER A 718 -17.48 22.79 11.75
N LEU A 719 -17.81 24.06 11.65
CA LEU A 719 -16.95 25.18 11.98
C LEU A 719 -17.61 26.05 13.05
N ASN A 720 -16.98 26.16 14.22
CA ASN A 720 -17.51 26.94 15.35
C ASN A 720 -18.98 26.58 15.70
N GLY A 721 -19.32 25.29 15.66
CA GLY A 721 -20.65 24.79 15.95
C GLY A 721 -21.67 24.94 14.81
N THR A 722 -21.29 25.52 13.67
CA THR A 722 -22.16 25.62 12.50
C THR A 722 -21.88 24.47 11.54
N ARG A 723 -22.91 23.66 11.24
CA ARG A 723 -22.84 22.54 10.32
C ARG A 723 -22.95 22.96 8.86
N THR A 724 -22.09 22.40 8.04
CA THR A 724 -22.19 22.45 6.57
C THR A 724 -22.35 21.04 6.02
N TYR A 725 -23.43 20.84 5.28
CA TYR A 725 -23.81 19.56 4.67
C TYR A 725 -23.37 19.56 3.22
N VAL A 726 -22.71 18.50 2.79
CA VAL A 726 -22.19 18.34 1.41
C VAL A 726 -22.65 16.99 0.90
N ALA A 727 -23.16 16.94 -0.32
CA ALA A 727 -23.50 15.69 -0.97
C ALA A 727 -23.24 15.77 -2.49
N HIS A 728 -22.80 14.65 -3.08
CA HIS A 728 -22.68 14.46 -4.51
C HIS A 728 -23.73 13.48 -5.03
N ASN A 729 -24.37 13.82 -6.15
CA ASN A 729 -25.37 12.98 -6.79
C ASN A 729 -24.85 12.46 -8.15
N PHE A 730 -24.43 11.22 -8.20
CA PHE A 730 -24.03 10.57 -9.45
C PHE A 730 -25.23 10.22 -10.35
N GLY A 731 -26.49 10.37 -9.88
CA GLY A 731 -27.70 10.07 -10.65
C GLY A 731 -27.93 11.02 -11.82
N THR A 732 -28.80 10.59 -12.75
CA THR A 732 -29.22 11.37 -13.92
C THR A 732 -30.43 12.28 -13.64
N ALA A 733 -31.02 12.18 -12.46
CA ALA A 733 -32.10 13.04 -11.96
C ALA A 733 -31.70 13.72 -10.66
N ALA A 734 -32.30 14.88 -10.34
CA ALA A 734 -32.09 15.55 -9.06
C ALA A 734 -32.55 14.66 -7.91
N ARG A 735 -31.81 14.67 -6.80
CA ARG A 735 -32.09 13.90 -5.56
C ARG A 735 -32.17 14.85 -4.38
N THR A 736 -33.03 14.57 -3.44
CA THR A 736 -32.96 15.16 -2.11
C THR A 736 -32.23 14.20 -1.19
N VAL A 737 -31.08 14.60 -0.67
CA VAL A 737 -30.34 13.87 0.36
C VAL A 737 -30.88 14.27 1.74
N THR A 738 -31.15 13.24 2.56
CA THR A 738 -31.63 13.43 3.94
C THR A 738 -30.54 13.02 4.91
N PHE A 739 -30.21 13.91 5.84
CA PHE A 739 -29.24 13.65 6.88
C PHE A 739 -29.92 13.17 8.17
N SER A 740 -29.17 12.44 8.99
CA SER A 740 -29.71 11.77 10.20
C SER A 740 -30.28 12.74 11.25
N ASP A 741 -29.90 14.02 11.21
CA ASP A 741 -30.45 15.09 12.05
C ASP A 741 -31.72 15.76 11.45
N GLY A 742 -32.22 15.23 10.32
CA GLY A 742 -33.42 15.71 9.65
C GLY A 742 -33.18 16.81 8.61
N ARG A 743 -31.93 17.29 8.44
CA ARG A 743 -31.59 18.25 7.38
C ARG A 743 -31.80 17.60 6.00
N ARG A 744 -32.34 18.36 5.05
CA ARG A 744 -32.54 17.94 3.66
C ARG A 744 -31.78 18.87 2.72
N LEU A 745 -31.09 18.29 1.75
CA LEU A 745 -30.29 19.00 0.75
C LEU A 745 -30.70 18.53 -0.66
N ALA A 746 -31.19 19.45 -1.49
CA ALA A 746 -31.44 19.16 -2.90
C ALA A 746 -30.13 19.14 -3.67
N VAL A 747 -29.87 18.05 -4.35
CA VAL A 747 -28.64 17.85 -5.14
C VAL A 747 -29.01 17.59 -6.61
N PRO A 748 -28.69 18.51 -7.53
CA PRO A 748 -28.96 18.30 -8.94
C PRO A 748 -28.23 17.06 -9.50
N ALA A 749 -28.70 16.58 -10.65
CA ALA A 749 -28.07 15.45 -11.32
C ALA A 749 -26.60 15.75 -11.66
N GLY A 750 -25.71 14.77 -11.46
CA GLY A 750 -24.28 14.84 -11.79
C GLY A 750 -23.50 15.92 -11.03
N SER A 751 -24.02 16.46 -9.92
CA SER A 751 -23.41 17.62 -9.25
C SER A 751 -23.18 17.42 -7.77
N THR A 752 -22.32 18.27 -7.19
CA THR A 752 -22.13 18.43 -5.74
C THR A 752 -22.93 19.64 -5.26
N ALA A 753 -23.67 19.46 -4.17
CA ALA A 753 -24.38 20.56 -3.50
C ALA A 753 -23.86 20.72 -2.06
N THR A 754 -23.95 21.95 -1.55
CA THR A 754 -23.63 22.27 -0.15
C THR A 754 -24.69 23.17 0.48
N SER A 755 -24.89 23.05 1.79
CA SER A 755 -25.76 23.97 2.54
C SER A 755 -25.13 25.33 2.85
N ALA A 756 -23.79 25.44 2.74
CA ALA A 756 -23.14 26.74 2.65
C ALA A 756 -23.58 27.39 1.34
N GLY A 757 -24.13 28.63 1.41
CA GLY A 757 -24.49 29.32 0.18
C GLY A 757 -23.27 29.42 -0.73
N THR A 758 -23.41 28.94 -1.97
CA THR A 758 -22.41 29.18 -3.00
C THR A 758 -22.29 30.68 -3.23
N THR A 759 -21.11 31.23 -3.19
CA THR A 759 -20.88 32.58 -3.71
C THR A 759 -21.32 32.55 -5.19
N PRO A 760 -22.25 33.43 -5.64
CA PRO A 760 -22.68 33.41 -7.04
C PRO A 760 -21.46 33.52 -7.94
N THR A 761 -21.34 32.63 -8.90
CA THR A 761 -20.36 32.76 -9.96
C THR A 761 -20.56 34.13 -10.62
N PRO A 762 -19.57 35.03 -10.62
CA PRO A 762 -19.74 36.29 -11.32
C PRO A 762 -20.00 36.00 -12.80
N THR A 763 -21.10 36.52 -13.32
CA THR A 763 -21.39 36.49 -14.76
C THR A 763 -20.16 37.06 -15.48
N PRO A 764 -19.61 36.39 -16.50
CA PRO A 764 -18.43 36.88 -17.18
C PRO A 764 -18.71 38.27 -17.78
N THR A 765 -18.02 39.27 -17.28
CA THR A 765 -17.97 40.57 -17.91
C THR A 765 -17.30 40.42 -19.28
N PRO A 766 -17.85 40.94 -20.38
CA PRO A 766 -17.22 40.78 -21.69
C PRO A 766 -15.81 41.35 -21.66
N THR A 767 -14.85 40.49 -21.98
CA THR A 767 -13.42 40.87 -22.09
C THR A 767 -13.25 41.94 -23.14
N PRO A 768 -12.59 43.08 -22.83
CA PRO A 768 -12.25 44.04 -23.87
C PRO A 768 -11.25 43.44 -24.84
N THR A 769 -11.47 43.70 -26.13
CA THR A 769 -10.60 43.28 -27.24
C THR A 769 -9.16 43.75 -26.99
N PRO A 770 -8.15 42.85 -27.06
CA PRO A 770 -6.77 43.25 -26.80
C PRO A 770 -6.26 44.22 -27.86
N THR A 771 -5.71 45.32 -27.38
CA THR A 771 -4.90 46.24 -28.17
C THR A 771 -3.58 45.52 -28.54
N PRO A 772 -3.07 45.62 -29.77
CA PRO A 772 -1.86 44.91 -30.16
C PRO A 772 -0.65 45.39 -29.35
N THR A 773 -0.02 44.44 -28.66
CA THR A 773 1.22 44.65 -27.92
C THR A 773 2.39 44.84 -28.91
N PRO A 774 3.29 45.79 -28.66
CA PRO A 774 4.45 45.96 -29.52
C PRO A 774 5.40 44.76 -29.39
N THR A 775 5.99 44.38 -30.53
CA THR A 775 6.96 43.31 -30.69
C THR A 775 8.14 43.52 -29.73
N PRO A 776 8.55 42.56 -28.89
CA PRO A 776 9.70 42.72 -28.02
C PRO A 776 11.02 42.75 -28.82
N THR A 777 11.89 43.69 -28.46
CA THR A 777 13.28 43.75 -28.91
C THR A 777 14.04 42.51 -28.42
N PRO A 778 14.98 41.92 -29.16
CA PRO A 778 15.69 40.71 -28.76
C PRO A 778 16.48 40.94 -27.46
N THR A 779 16.21 40.12 -26.44
CA THR A 779 16.90 40.16 -25.13
C THR A 779 18.21 39.35 -25.22
N PRO A 780 19.34 39.89 -24.75
CA PRO A 780 20.61 39.18 -24.70
C PRO A 780 20.65 38.25 -23.47
N GLY A 781 20.68 36.96 -23.66
CA GLY A 781 21.10 35.97 -22.69
C GLY A 781 20.08 34.89 -22.40
N SER A 782 20.34 33.67 -22.82
CA SER A 782 19.56 32.50 -22.42
C SER A 782 19.79 32.16 -20.93
N PRO A 783 18.73 31.88 -20.11
CA PRO A 783 18.93 31.46 -18.71
C PRO A 783 19.46 30.02 -18.60
N THR A 784 19.35 29.23 -19.64
CA THR A 784 19.79 27.81 -19.65
C THR A 784 21.31 27.70 -19.74
N ARG A 785 21.90 26.85 -18.92
CA ARG A 785 23.33 26.51 -18.89
C ARG A 785 23.53 25.00 -18.96
N TYR A 786 24.03 24.52 -20.09
CA TYR A 786 24.45 23.13 -20.27
C TYR A 786 25.78 22.88 -19.58
N LEU A 787 25.91 21.76 -18.86
CA LEU A 787 27.15 21.30 -18.26
C LEU A 787 28.03 20.65 -19.34
N LEU A 788 29.22 21.11 -19.54
CA LEU A 788 30.09 20.72 -20.68
C LEU A 788 31.36 20.01 -20.21
N THR A 789 31.91 19.18 -21.08
CA THR A 789 33.24 18.55 -20.90
C THR A 789 34.29 19.60 -20.56
N GLY A 790 35.10 19.34 -19.54
CA GLY A 790 36.16 20.20 -19.08
C GLY A 790 35.71 21.30 -18.10
N GLY A 791 34.52 21.22 -17.49
CA GLY A 791 34.05 22.05 -16.40
C GLY A 791 33.47 23.42 -16.83
N GLY A 792 33.19 23.59 -18.11
CA GLY A 792 32.51 24.81 -18.62
C GLY A 792 30.99 24.70 -18.59
N MET A 793 30.27 25.86 -18.62
CA MET A 793 28.85 25.90 -18.89
C MET A 793 28.56 26.92 -20.01
N ALA A 794 27.64 26.57 -20.92
CA ALA A 794 27.21 27.42 -22.02
C ALA A 794 25.70 27.42 -22.24
N ALA A 795 25.19 28.46 -22.94
CA ALA A 795 23.77 28.55 -23.29
C ALA A 795 23.31 27.49 -24.33
N THR A 796 24.24 26.86 -25.02
CA THR A 796 23.98 25.83 -26.01
C THR A 796 24.68 24.51 -25.60
N GLY A 797 24.01 23.38 -25.79
CA GLY A 797 24.57 22.06 -25.49
C GLY A 797 25.73 21.69 -26.41
N GLY A 798 26.62 20.82 -25.91
CA GLY A 798 27.74 20.21 -26.64
C GLY A 798 27.47 18.77 -27.02
N ALA A 799 28.52 18.01 -27.39
CA ALA A 799 28.41 16.57 -27.60
C ALA A 799 28.06 15.84 -26.29
N ALA A 800 27.18 14.86 -26.38
CA ALA A 800 26.80 14.04 -25.23
C ALA A 800 28.02 13.32 -24.62
N GLY A 801 28.14 13.36 -23.31
CA GLY A 801 29.22 12.74 -22.54
C GLY A 801 28.80 12.41 -21.11
N SER A 802 29.75 11.98 -20.29
CA SER A 802 29.55 11.80 -18.86
C SER A 802 30.83 12.06 -18.08
N ASP A 803 30.67 12.60 -16.87
CA ASP A 803 31.73 12.79 -15.89
C ASP A 803 31.47 11.92 -14.65
N ALA A 804 32.49 11.28 -14.11
CA ALA A 804 32.35 10.44 -12.92
C ALA A 804 32.23 11.29 -11.65
N VAL A 805 31.18 11.07 -10.88
CA VAL A 805 30.96 11.74 -9.59
C VAL A 805 31.72 10.99 -8.50
N SER A 806 32.56 11.71 -7.76
CA SER A 806 33.31 11.10 -6.66
C SER A 806 32.42 10.63 -5.51
N SER A 807 32.67 9.42 -5.00
CA SER A 807 31.97 8.89 -3.81
C SER A 807 32.62 9.40 -2.53
N ALA A 808 31.80 9.87 -1.58
CA ALA A 808 32.24 10.31 -0.26
C ALA A 808 32.35 9.19 0.78
N GLY A 809 32.14 7.94 0.38
CA GLY A 809 32.15 6.81 1.32
C GLY A 809 30.96 6.79 2.29
N GLY A 810 29.88 7.48 1.99
CA GLY A 810 28.60 7.34 2.66
C GLY A 810 28.27 8.22 3.85
N THR A 811 29.02 9.31 4.11
CA THR A 811 28.86 10.05 5.38
C THR A 811 28.71 11.58 5.28
N ASN A 812 28.78 12.18 4.12
CA ASN A 812 28.70 13.64 4.01
C ASN A 812 27.28 14.11 3.60
N HIS A 813 26.46 14.37 4.58
CA HIS A 813 25.07 14.84 4.41
C HIS A 813 24.88 16.32 4.77
N ASP A 814 25.92 17.05 5.12
CA ASP A 814 25.84 18.42 5.65
C ASP A 814 25.83 19.50 4.58
N GLY A 815 25.83 19.09 3.30
CA GLY A 815 25.86 20.03 2.18
C GLY A 815 27.27 20.58 1.85
N THR A 816 28.32 20.09 2.50
CA THR A 816 29.70 20.44 2.17
C THR A 816 30.18 19.64 0.97
N PRO A 817 30.61 20.28 -0.14
CA PRO A 817 31.13 19.55 -1.31
C PRO A 817 32.35 18.69 -0.99
N TYR A 818 32.31 17.43 -1.43
CA TYR A 818 33.43 16.48 -1.33
C TYR A 818 33.89 16.08 -2.72
N ASN A 819 35.12 16.49 -3.08
CA ASN A 819 35.68 16.26 -4.43
C ASN A 819 34.67 16.52 -5.57
N PRO A 820 34.00 17.68 -5.59
CA PRO A 820 32.89 17.91 -6.50
C PRO A 820 33.35 17.99 -7.95
N LEU A 821 32.50 17.56 -8.86
CA LEU A 821 32.57 18.02 -10.25
C LEU A 821 32.19 19.50 -10.25
N VAL A 822 33.00 20.32 -10.92
CA VAL A 822 32.81 21.80 -10.94
C VAL A 822 32.60 22.29 -12.36
N TYR A 823 31.48 23.02 -12.57
CA TYR A 823 31.13 23.63 -13.84
C TYR A 823 30.97 25.14 -13.63
N THR A 824 31.53 25.96 -14.54
CA THR A 824 31.54 27.40 -14.37
C THR A 824 31.19 28.13 -15.68
N SER A 825 30.39 29.18 -15.56
CA SER A 825 30.16 30.20 -16.61
C SER A 825 30.53 31.55 -16.06
N THR A 826 31.28 32.33 -16.80
CA THR A 826 31.82 33.66 -16.37
C THR A 826 31.48 34.76 -17.37
N GLY A 827 31.65 36.00 -16.96
CA GLY A 827 31.40 37.18 -17.81
C GLY A 827 29.92 37.41 -18.12
N LEU A 828 29.03 36.97 -17.25
CA LEU A 828 27.58 37.04 -17.44
C LEU A 828 27.07 38.42 -17.02
N THR A 829 26.34 39.10 -17.92
CA THR A 829 25.62 40.34 -17.60
C THR A 829 24.15 40.12 -17.94
N MET A 830 23.33 39.93 -16.91
CA MET A 830 21.93 39.48 -17.01
C MET A 830 21.11 40.10 -15.88
N ALA A 831 19.85 40.39 -16.12
CA ALA A 831 18.93 40.88 -15.09
C ALA A 831 18.37 39.73 -14.26
N HIS A 832 18.24 39.90 -12.93
CA HIS A 832 17.57 38.97 -12.07
C HIS A 832 16.06 38.98 -12.34
N THR A 833 15.47 37.83 -12.57
CA THR A 833 14.05 37.67 -12.98
C THR A 833 13.08 37.45 -11.81
N GLY A 834 13.59 37.15 -10.61
CA GLY A 834 12.79 36.74 -9.47
C GLY A 834 12.40 35.25 -9.53
N ALA A 835 12.81 34.49 -10.56
CA ALA A 835 12.61 33.03 -10.63
C ALA A 835 13.52 32.30 -9.64
N ALA A 836 13.28 31.05 -9.42
CA ALA A 836 14.17 30.13 -8.72
C ALA A 836 15.19 29.52 -9.70
N THR A 837 16.33 29.05 -9.17
CA THR A 837 17.23 28.18 -9.90
C THR A 837 16.50 26.86 -10.20
N ALA A 838 16.63 26.34 -11.40
CA ALA A 838 16.06 25.05 -11.80
C ALA A 838 17.15 24.12 -12.33
N PHE A 839 16.99 22.84 -12.11
CA PHE A 839 17.91 21.80 -12.57
C PHE A 839 17.22 20.81 -13.48
N ASP A 840 18.05 20.28 -14.37
CA ASP A 840 17.72 19.14 -15.21
C ASP A 840 18.99 18.29 -15.29
N LEU A 841 19.23 17.47 -14.26
CA LEU A 841 20.42 16.63 -14.14
C LEU A 841 20.10 15.18 -14.50
N PHE A 842 20.98 14.57 -15.29
CA PHE A 842 20.93 13.16 -15.65
C PHE A 842 22.06 12.44 -14.94
N LEU A 843 21.72 11.51 -14.04
CA LEU A 843 22.64 10.73 -13.24
C LEU A 843 22.47 9.24 -13.55
N ASP A 844 23.58 8.50 -13.60
CA ASP A 844 23.58 7.02 -13.68
C ASP A 844 24.34 6.50 -12.46
N ALA A 845 23.62 5.94 -11.51
CA ALA A 845 24.16 5.31 -10.30
C ALA A 845 24.23 3.77 -10.42
N GLY A 846 23.99 3.23 -11.60
CA GLY A 846 23.92 1.79 -11.85
C GLY A 846 22.72 1.16 -11.13
N THR A 847 22.95 0.07 -10.41
CA THR A 847 21.92 -0.62 -9.61
C THR A 847 21.95 -0.22 -8.13
N SER A 848 22.47 0.95 -7.81
CA SER A 848 22.71 1.37 -6.42
C SER A 848 21.56 2.20 -5.90
N VAL A 849 20.62 1.58 -5.21
CA VAL A 849 19.53 2.25 -4.50
C VAL A 849 20.10 3.06 -3.31
N GLY A 850 19.64 4.29 -3.14
CA GLY A 850 20.01 5.14 -2.01
C GLY A 850 21.34 5.88 -2.15
N ASN A 851 21.98 5.90 -3.32
CA ASN A 851 23.12 6.77 -3.56
C ASN A 851 22.66 8.25 -3.54
N GLY A 852 23.03 8.97 -2.49
CA GLY A 852 22.75 10.41 -2.40
C GLY A 852 23.74 11.19 -3.25
N VAL A 853 23.22 12.02 -4.17
CA VAL A 853 23.99 13.01 -4.92
C VAL A 853 23.51 14.38 -4.49
N GLN A 854 24.43 15.32 -4.25
CA GLN A 854 24.13 16.70 -3.92
C GLN A 854 24.68 17.64 -4.98
N ALA A 855 24.02 18.77 -5.17
CA ALA A 855 24.48 19.84 -6.03
C ALA A 855 24.47 21.18 -5.28
N ARG A 856 25.41 22.04 -5.58
CA ARG A 856 25.46 23.41 -5.09
C ARG A 856 25.60 24.40 -6.25
N VAL A 857 24.78 25.46 -6.25
CA VAL A 857 24.88 26.56 -7.19
C VAL A 857 25.33 27.80 -6.45
N SER A 858 26.35 28.45 -6.97
CA SER A 858 26.91 29.65 -6.39
C SER A 858 26.94 30.78 -7.42
N TYR A 859 26.46 31.97 -7.03
CA TYR A 859 26.36 33.17 -7.85
C TYR A 859 27.29 34.23 -7.31
N ASP A 860 28.24 34.65 -8.13
CA ASP A 860 29.10 35.82 -7.91
C ASP A 860 28.56 36.89 -8.86
N LEU A 861 27.88 37.88 -8.30
CA LEU A 861 27.10 38.88 -9.07
C LEU A 861 27.95 39.90 -9.80
N THR A 862 29.17 40.13 -9.32
CA THR A 862 30.09 41.19 -9.83
C THR A 862 31.32 40.62 -10.52
N GLY A 863 31.57 39.31 -10.42
CA GLY A 863 32.77 38.66 -10.95
C GLY A 863 34.03 38.94 -10.15
N ASP A 864 33.89 39.37 -8.88
CA ASP A 864 35.02 39.72 -8.01
C ASP A 864 35.67 38.50 -7.33
N GLY A 865 35.08 37.31 -7.51
CA GLY A 865 35.56 36.07 -6.92
C GLY A 865 34.81 35.64 -5.66
N THR A 866 33.97 36.52 -5.11
CA THR A 866 33.12 36.23 -3.92
C THR A 866 31.75 35.80 -4.36
N PHE A 867 31.19 34.75 -3.74
CA PHE A 867 29.84 34.33 -4.06
C PHE A 867 28.81 35.02 -3.16
N ASP A 868 27.94 35.81 -3.77
CA ASP A 868 26.89 36.59 -3.12
C ASP A 868 25.68 35.76 -2.74
N ARG A 869 25.46 34.65 -3.46
CA ARG A 869 24.38 33.69 -3.21
C ARG A 869 24.86 32.25 -3.39
N VAL A 870 24.54 31.40 -2.44
CA VAL A 870 24.83 29.96 -2.50
C VAL A 870 23.56 29.20 -2.21
N GLU A 871 23.29 28.18 -3.02
CA GLU A 871 22.11 27.30 -2.93
C GLU A 871 22.57 25.85 -2.99
N THR A 872 22.20 25.04 -1.98
CA THR A 872 22.55 23.61 -1.89
C THR A 872 21.30 22.76 -2.08
N TYR A 873 21.41 21.72 -2.89
CA TYR A 873 20.34 20.81 -3.27
C TYR A 873 20.75 19.36 -3.06
N ARG A 874 19.80 18.49 -2.70
CA ARG A 874 20.01 17.07 -2.47
C ARG A 874 19.22 16.24 -3.47
N TYR A 875 19.86 15.20 -4.01
CA TYR A 875 19.28 14.24 -4.92
C TYR A 875 19.54 12.81 -4.40
N PHE A 876 18.64 11.89 -4.70
CA PHE A 876 18.81 10.48 -4.41
C PHE A 876 18.57 9.67 -5.68
N ALA A 877 19.44 8.70 -5.95
CA ALA A 877 19.16 7.66 -6.92
C ALA A 877 18.20 6.65 -6.27
N THR A 878 17.06 6.43 -6.86
CA THR A 878 16.02 5.51 -6.35
C THR A 878 15.80 4.30 -7.25
N ASP A 879 16.28 4.34 -8.48
CA ASP A 879 16.11 3.27 -9.45
C ASP A 879 17.17 2.16 -9.26
N PRO A 880 16.77 0.89 -9.07
CA PRO A 880 17.69 -0.26 -9.02
C PRO A 880 18.17 -0.70 -10.40
N VAL A 881 17.70 -0.09 -11.49
CA VAL A 881 18.08 -0.44 -12.87
C VAL A 881 19.21 0.49 -13.34
N ALA A 882 20.26 -0.09 -13.94
CA ALA A 882 21.34 0.70 -14.52
C ALA A 882 20.84 1.56 -15.70
N GLY A 883 21.15 2.84 -15.68
CA GLY A 883 20.78 3.79 -16.71
C GLY A 883 20.78 5.24 -16.24
N TRP A 884 20.28 6.13 -17.09
CA TRP A 884 20.23 7.55 -16.80
C TRP A 884 18.92 7.90 -16.08
N GLU A 885 19.03 8.28 -14.82
CA GLU A 885 17.94 8.83 -14.03
C GLU A 885 17.88 10.35 -14.19
N HIS A 886 16.68 10.91 -14.26
CA HIS A 886 16.41 12.30 -14.51
C HIS A 886 15.97 13.02 -13.24
N TYR A 887 16.76 13.98 -12.78
CA TYR A 887 16.52 14.77 -11.57
C TYR A 887 16.23 16.21 -11.93
N THR A 888 15.03 16.67 -11.63
CA THR A 888 14.60 18.05 -11.85
C THR A 888 14.71 18.88 -10.57
N GLN A 889 14.33 20.16 -10.64
CA GLN A 889 14.28 21.09 -9.51
C GLN A 889 13.49 20.56 -8.27
N ALA A 890 12.63 19.56 -8.43
CA ALA A 890 11.87 18.98 -7.34
C ALA A 890 12.74 18.29 -6.28
N ALA A 891 13.99 17.98 -6.57
CA ALA A 891 14.97 17.51 -5.58
C ALA A 891 15.37 18.67 -4.65
N GLY A 892 14.66 18.84 -3.59
CA GLY A 892 14.64 19.92 -2.61
C GLY A 892 15.87 20.81 -2.42
N LEU A 893 15.65 22.11 -2.39
CA LEU A 893 16.60 23.09 -1.88
C LEU A 893 16.76 22.85 -0.36
N THR A 894 17.92 22.34 0.06
CA THR A 894 18.19 22.04 1.48
C THR A 894 18.70 23.23 2.25
N SER A 895 19.42 24.15 1.61
CA SER A 895 19.89 25.40 2.24
C SER A 895 20.17 26.47 1.22
N SER A 896 20.05 27.72 1.65
CA SER A 896 20.48 28.86 0.87
C SER A 896 21.02 29.98 1.75
N SER A 897 22.00 30.73 1.24
CA SER A 897 22.58 31.92 1.91
C SER A 897 22.85 33.05 0.92
N GLY A 898 22.74 34.27 1.38
CA GLY A 898 22.97 35.48 0.59
C GLY A 898 21.76 35.92 -0.25
N THR A 899 21.91 36.93 -1.07
CA THR A 899 20.84 37.55 -1.85
C THR A 899 21.19 37.53 -3.34
N LEU A 900 20.16 37.53 -4.20
CA LEU A 900 20.30 37.67 -5.65
C LEU A 900 20.06 39.13 -6.04
N GLY A 901 20.91 39.66 -6.93
CA GLY A 901 20.78 40.89 -7.66
C GLY A 901 21.08 40.62 -9.13
N ASN A 902 21.26 41.66 -9.95
CA ASN A 902 21.66 41.48 -11.36
C ASN A 902 23.12 40.97 -11.45
N LEU A 903 23.40 40.13 -12.44
CA LEU A 903 24.75 39.77 -12.83
C LEU A 903 25.38 40.91 -13.65
N THR A 904 26.56 41.35 -13.25
CA THR A 904 27.36 42.34 -13.98
C THR A 904 28.79 41.82 -14.12
N ASN A 905 29.12 41.26 -15.27
CA ASN A 905 30.36 40.51 -15.48
C ASN A 905 30.49 39.32 -14.49
N GLY A 906 29.37 38.83 -14.03
CA GLY A 906 29.25 37.84 -12.96
C GLY A 906 29.64 36.44 -13.36
N ARG A 907 29.64 35.53 -12.35
CA ARG A 907 30.01 34.15 -12.50
C ARG A 907 28.97 33.27 -11.83
N VAL A 908 28.66 32.15 -12.48
CA VAL A 908 27.83 31.07 -11.92
C VAL A 908 28.68 29.79 -11.84
N ARG A 909 28.67 29.13 -10.69
CA ARG A 909 29.37 27.88 -10.46
C ARG A 909 28.38 26.80 -9.99
N VAL A 910 28.46 25.61 -10.59
CA VAL A 910 27.70 24.42 -10.20
C VAL A 910 28.71 23.39 -9.73
N GLU A 911 28.43 22.76 -8.57
CA GLU A 911 29.23 21.71 -7.98
C GLU A 911 28.34 20.51 -7.74
N VAL A 912 28.77 19.30 -8.15
CA VAL A 912 28.01 18.05 -8.00
C VAL A 912 28.91 17.01 -7.34
N TRP A 913 28.44 16.36 -6.27
CA TRP A 913 29.19 15.33 -5.54
C TRP A 913 28.26 14.25 -4.97
N SER A 914 28.80 13.05 -4.69
CA SER A 914 28.09 12.00 -3.99
C SER A 914 28.22 12.19 -2.49
N ALA A 915 27.11 12.24 -1.79
CA ALA A 915 27.04 12.41 -0.32
C ALA A 915 26.77 11.10 0.43
N ILE A 916 26.18 10.11 -0.23
CA ILE A 916 25.79 8.81 0.36
C ILE A 916 26.23 7.70 -0.60
N GLY A 917 26.58 6.53 0.00
CA GLY A 917 26.94 5.35 -0.76
C GLY A 917 28.40 5.33 -1.19
N THR A 918 28.83 4.17 -1.65
CA THR A 918 30.21 3.90 -2.09
C THR A 918 30.30 3.59 -3.57
N ASN A 919 29.17 3.52 -4.29
CA ASN A 919 29.15 3.14 -5.68
C ASN A 919 29.40 4.36 -6.60
N PRO A 920 30.10 4.15 -7.70
CA PRO A 920 30.35 5.22 -8.66
C PRO A 920 29.01 5.66 -9.29
N THR A 921 28.86 6.97 -9.40
CA THR A 921 27.75 7.63 -10.10
C THR A 921 28.34 8.45 -11.26
N SER A 922 27.67 8.45 -12.40
CA SER A 922 28.01 9.28 -13.57
C SER A 922 27.02 10.43 -13.73
N LEU A 923 27.51 11.63 -14.00
CA LEU A 923 26.69 12.79 -14.38
C LEU A 923 26.71 12.93 -15.91
N GLY A 924 25.55 12.94 -16.52
CA GLY A 924 25.42 13.15 -17.98
C GLY A 924 25.69 14.62 -18.32
N ILE A 925 26.57 14.89 -19.25
CA ILE A 925 26.98 16.24 -19.66
C ILE A 925 26.80 16.46 -21.18
N GLY A 926 27.16 17.64 -21.64
CA GLY A 926 27.05 18.04 -23.04
C GLY A 926 25.64 18.53 -23.40
N ASN A 927 24.80 17.68 -23.93
CA ASN A 927 23.42 18.00 -24.27
C ASN A 927 22.38 17.39 -23.27
N ARG A 928 22.86 16.83 -22.15
CA ARG A 928 22.00 16.16 -21.16
C ARG A 928 21.66 17.07 -20.00
N SER A 929 22.59 17.26 -19.08
CA SER A 929 22.31 18.05 -17.87
C SER A 929 22.39 19.54 -18.10
N VAL A 930 21.41 20.25 -17.55
CA VAL A 930 21.32 21.71 -17.62
C VAL A 930 20.97 22.31 -16.26
N VAL A 931 21.36 23.56 -16.05
CA VAL A 931 20.92 24.41 -14.97
C VAL A 931 20.27 25.66 -15.58
N THR A 932 19.04 25.97 -15.19
CA THR A 932 18.35 27.18 -15.55
C THR A 932 18.57 28.21 -14.43
N ILE A 933 19.32 29.24 -14.71
CA ILE A 933 19.65 30.29 -13.74
C ILE A 933 18.56 31.35 -13.68
N PRO A 934 18.28 32.00 -12.52
CA PRO A 934 17.22 32.98 -12.34
C PRO A 934 17.55 34.36 -12.97
N PHE A 935 18.12 34.35 -14.18
CA PHE A 935 18.55 35.57 -14.88
C PHE A 935 18.20 35.52 -16.37
N SER A 936 17.90 36.65 -16.96
CA SER A 936 17.61 36.79 -18.39
C SER A 936 18.29 38.02 -19.01
#